data_ad5a0df2ab4803cd79de4b972bb8dae7
#
_entry.id   ad5a0df2ab4803cd79de4b972bb8dae7
#
_cell.length_a   1.000
_cell.length_b   1.000
_cell.length_c   1.000
_cell.angle_alpha   90.00
_cell.angle_beta   90.00
_cell.angle_gamma   90.00
#
_symmetry.space_group_name_H-M   'P 1'
#
loop_
_entity.id
_entity.type
_entity.pdbx_description
1 polymer ?
#
loop_
_entity_poly.entity_id
_entity_poly.type
_entity_poly.pdbx_seq_one_letter_code
_entity_poly.pdbx_strand_id
1 'polypeptide(L)'
;MRDGFVKAAAVTPDIRVADVAYNTQNICKMIDETVAKGAKVIVFPELCVTGYTCSDLFTQDILLKESKEALFKIAEYTKEKDAIIFIGVPLAIDGELYNVAAALNHGEILGLTTKTFLPNYGEFYEMRQFRPGPDKARWITLDGKQIPFGPQLLFVADQMEELVISAEICEDVWSPVPPSTLAAREGATVIVNCSASDETIGKASYRESLIEGQSARLICGYIYANAGEGESTTDLVFGGHNIIAENGTTLVSSERFRNEVIYTELDVKRLLSERRKNTTFQTEKERMLIRIPFSIHVEETELTRKFASRPFVPSVMAERNLRCEEILTIQAMGLKKRLAHAHAKSAVVGISGGLDSTLALLVSAKAFDALGMDRSGITAVTMPCFGTTDRTYQNACKMSLKLGATLREIPVGAAVEQHFKDIGHDPEDHSVTYENSQARERTQVLMDVANQTGGIVIGTGDMSELALGWATYNGDHMSMYGVNASVPKTLVRHLVHYYADTCKDQELKDVLYDVLDTPVSPELLPPKDGEIAQKTEDLVGPYELHDFFLYYLLRFSYEPGKIYRIARYAFDGEYDDATIYKWLYTFCRRFFIQQFKRSCLPDGPKVGTVALSPRGDWRMPSDACAEVWLRDLEKAKPVGM
;
A
#
# COMPACT_ATOMS: atom_id res chain seq x y z
N MET A 1 17.70 -6.42 2.65
CA MET A 1 17.79 -5.35 1.63
C MET A 1 17.62 -5.86 0.19
N ARG A 2 17.80 -7.15 -0.09
CA ARG A 2 17.73 -7.69 -1.47
C ARG A 2 16.44 -7.32 -2.22
N ASP A 3 15.30 -7.30 -1.51
CA ASP A 3 13.98 -6.99 -2.11
C ASP A 3 13.64 -5.49 -2.07
N GLY A 4 14.57 -4.66 -1.64
CA GLY A 4 14.35 -3.21 -1.50
C GLY A 4 14.00 -2.74 -0.09
N PHE A 5 13.83 -3.64 0.89
CA PHE A 5 13.56 -3.26 2.28
C PHE A 5 14.83 -2.88 3.03
N VAL A 6 14.92 -1.64 3.48
CA VAL A 6 16.03 -1.07 4.25
C VAL A 6 15.57 -0.76 5.65
N LYS A 7 16.13 -1.41 6.68
CA LYS A 7 15.76 -1.13 8.07
C LYS A 7 16.33 0.23 8.49
N ALA A 8 15.44 1.09 8.96
CA ALA A 8 15.73 2.43 9.44
C ALA A 8 15.45 2.54 10.94
N ALA A 9 16.20 3.41 11.61
CA ALA A 9 15.98 3.76 13.00
C ALA A 9 15.96 5.28 13.17
N ALA A 10 14.98 5.81 13.93
CA ALA A 10 14.99 7.16 14.47
C ALA A 10 15.19 7.08 15.98
N VAL A 11 16.17 7.81 16.50
CA VAL A 11 16.70 7.65 17.85
C VAL A 11 16.52 8.92 18.63
N THR A 12 16.00 8.85 19.84
CA THR A 12 16.09 9.93 20.83
C THR A 12 17.01 9.47 21.96
N PRO A 13 18.26 9.92 22.02
CA PRO A 13 19.20 9.54 23.07
C PRO A 13 18.91 10.32 24.38
N ASP A 14 19.33 9.75 25.49
CA ASP A 14 19.44 10.52 26.73
C ASP A 14 20.60 11.50 26.61
N ILE A 15 20.32 12.78 26.81
CA ILE A 15 21.33 13.83 26.75
C ILE A 15 21.36 14.67 28.04
N ARG A 16 22.44 15.44 28.18
CA ARG A 16 22.57 16.55 29.13
C ARG A 16 23.08 17.77 28.40
N VAL A 17 22.41 18.89 28.61
CA VAL A 17 22.78 20.15 27.94
C VAL A 17 24.23 20.52 28.27
N ALA A 18 25.03 20.74 27.24
CA ALA A 18 26.47 21.07 27.26
C ALA A 18 27.40 19.97 27.85
N ASP A 19 26.90 18.78 28.18
CA ASP A 19 27.74 17.64 28.62
C ASP A 19 28.10 16.76 27.41
N VAL A 20 29.04 17.25 26.59
CA VAL A 20 29.45 16.59 25.34
C VAL A 20 29.95 15.16 25.56
N ALA A 21 30.66 14.92 26.67
CA ALA A 21 31.22 13.61 26.96
C ALA A 21 30.10 12.57 27.26
N TYR A 22 29.13 12.94 28.09
CA TYR A 22 27.96 12.12 28.39
C TYR A 22 27.13 11.83 27.13
N ASN A 23 26.85 12.87 26.34
CA ASN A 23 26.06 12.75 25.12
C ASN A 23 26.75 11.85 24.09
N THR A 24 28.07 12.00 23.90
CA THR A 24 28.87 11.14 23.03
C THR A 24 28.80 9.67 23.43
N GLN A 25 28.89 9.38 24.73
CA GLN A 25 28.80 8.00 25.23
C GLN A 25 27.44 7.37 24.94
N ASN A 26 26.36 8.13 25.15
CA ASN A 26 25.00 7.63 24.89
C ASN A 26 24.72 7.48 23.38
N ILE A 27 25.20 8.40 22.54
CA ILE A 27 25.10 8.27 21.09
C ILE A 27 25.81 6.98 20.64
N CYS A 28 27.04 6.72 21.09
CA CYS A 28 27.79 5.50 20.75
C CYS A 28 27.03 4.23 21.22
N LYS A 29 26.48 4.24 22.42
CA LYS A 29 25.66 3.14 22.93
C LYS A 29 24.43 2.88 22.05
N MET A 30 23.70 3.93 21.66
CA MET A 30 22.53 3.81 20.78
C MET A 30 22.89 3.33 19.37
N ILE A 31 24.07 3.70 18.86
CA ILE A 31 24.62 3.16 17.61
C ILE A 31 24.78 1.65 17.71
N ASP A 32 25.38 1.14 18.82
CA ASP A 32 25.52 -0.31 19.02
C ASP A 32 24.16 -1.03 19.07
N GLU A 33 23.23 -0.49 19.83
CA GLU A 33 21.90 -1.09 19.97
C GLU A 33 21.11 -1.12 18.66
N THR A 34 21.21 -0.05 17.86
CA THR A 34 20.49 0.06 16.59
C THR A 34 21.11 -0.83 15.50
N VAL A 35 22.43 -0.87 15.41
CA VAL A 35 23.15 -1.77 14.48
C VAL A 35 22.92 -3.23 14.84
N ALA A 36 22.92 -3.59 16.13
CA ALA A 36 22.62 -4.95 16.58
C ALA A 36 21.20 -5.40 16.21
N LYS A 37 20.25 -4.48 16.03
CA LYS A 37 18.90 -4.74 15.52
C LYS A 37 18.82 -4.71 13.98
N GLY A 38 19.94 -4.56 13.29
CA GLY A 38 20.04 -4.59 11.83
C GLY A 38 19.65 -3.28 11.14
N ALA A 39 19.61 -2.15 11.84
CA ALA A 39 19.37 -0.86 11.22
C ALA A 39 20.54 -0.47 10.31
N LYS A 40 20.25 -0.03 9.09
CA LYS A 40 21.23 0.41 8.08
C LYS A 40 21.22 1.94 7.88
N VAL A 41 20.15 2.61 8.26
CA VAL A 41 20.02 4.07 8.28
C VAL A 41 19.59 4.48 9.67
N ILE A 42 20.44 5.24 10.37
CA ILE A 42 20.23 5.62 11.77
C ILE A 42 20.27 7.14 11.87
N VAL A 43 19.25 7.75 12.45
CA VAL A 43 19.10 9.21 12.52
C VAL A 43 18.96 9.62 13.99
N PHE A 44 19.79 10.55 14.40
CA PHE A 44 19.79 11.21 15.70
C PHE A 44 19.23 12.63 15.60
N PRO A 45 18.82 13.25 16.71
CA PRO A 45 18.26 14.60 16.72
C PRO A 45 19.27 15.69 16.35
N GLU A 46 18.72 16.85 16.05
CA GLU A 46 19.45 18.12 15.85
C GLU A 46 20.28 18.46 17.09
N LEU A 47 21.56 18.85 16.86
CA LEU A 47 22.50 19.27 17.91
C LEU A 47 22.63 18.31 19.10
N CYS A 48 22.32 17.03 18.94
CA CYS A 48 22.30 16.04 20.03
C CYS A 48 23.66 15.81 20.69
N VAL A 49 24.78 16.21 20.07
CA VAL A 49 26.12 16.15 20.66
C VAL A 49 26.25 17.12 21.83
N THR A 50 25.62 18.28 21.75
CA THR A 50 25.66 19.32 22.80
C THR A 50 24.38 19.46 23.58
N GLY A 51 23.24 19.07 23.00
CA GLY A 51 21.89 19.52 23.27
C GLY A 51 21.57 20.76 22.45
N TYR A 52 20.32 20.85 22.01
CA TYR A 52 19.79 21.99 21.23
C TYR A 52 19.71 23.26 22.07
N THR A 53 19.38 23.13 23.34
CA THR A 53 19.05 24.24 24.25
C THR A 53 20.28 24.88 24.93
N CYS A 54 21.46 24.77 24.36
CA CYS A 54 22.69 25.40 24.86
C CYS A 54 22.68 26.93 24.81
N SER A 55 21.82 27.54 23.99
CA SER A 55 21.68 29.01 23.86
C SER A 55 23.02 29.71 23.66
N ASP A 56 23.35 30.74 24.46
CA ASP A 56 24.59 31.51 24.33
C ASP A 56 25.88 30.73 24.70
N LEU A 57 25.74 29.50 25.24
CA LEU A 57 26.92 28.61 25.41
C LEU A 57 27.52 28.22 24.05
N PHE A 58 26.77 28.26 22.95
CA PHE A 58 27.29 28.08 21.61
C PHE A 58 28.32 29.15 21.18
N THR A 59 28.45 30.25 21.92
CA THR A 59 29.50 31.26 21.70
C THR A 59 30.81 30.91 22.42
N GLN A 60 30.85 29.83 23.20
CA GLN A 60 32.00 29.43 24.01
C GLN A 60 32.89 28.46 23.22
N ASP A 61 34.14 28.88 22.93
CA ASP A 61 35.11 28.08 22.18
C ASP A 61 35.36 26.69 22.76
N ILE A 62 35.28 26.56 24.09
CA ILE A 62 35.46 25.27 24.76
C ILE A 62 34.38 24.28 24.34
N LEU A 63 33.10 24.69 24.28
CA LEU A 63 31.99 23.82 23.89
C LEU A 63 32.13 23.41 22.41
N LEU A 64 32.47 24.35 21.54
CA LEU A 64 32.66 24.09 20.10
C LEU A 64 33.84 23.16 19.82
N LYS A 65 34.94 23.32 20.55
CA LYS A 65 36.12 22.44 20.45
C LYS A 65 35.76 21.01 20.89
N GLU A 66 35.17 20.84 22.06
CA GLU A 66 34.74 19.54 22.56
C GLU A 66 33.72 18.88 21.60
N SER A 67 32.79 19.64 21.07
CA SER A 67 31.81 19.17 20.08
C SER A 67 32.46 18.66 18.80
N LYS A 68 33.44 19.36 18.27
CA LYS A 68 34.23 18.95 17.11
C LYS A 68 35.04 17.67 17.41
N GLU A 69 35.68 17.57 18.55
CA GLU A 69 36.42 16.38 18.97
C GLU A 69 35.49 15.17 19.13
N ALA A 70 34.28 15.39 19.66
CA ALA A 70 33.25 14.39 19.78
C ALA A 70 32.78 13.84 18.43
N LEU A 71 32.60 14.73 17.43
CA LEU A 71 32.26 14.32 16.06
C LEU A 71 33.27 13.31 15.49
N PHE A 72 34.58 13.61 15.62
CA PHE A 72 35.62 12.68 15.14
C PHE A 72 35.63 11.38 15.95
N LYS A 73 35.43 11.45 17.26
CA LYS A 73 35.37 10.27 18.13
C LYS A 73 34.18 9.37 17.76
N ILE A 74 33.00 9.93 17.51
CA ILE A 74 31.82 9.19 17.07
C ILE A 74 32.08 8.62 15.67
N ALA A 75 32.67 9.38 14.74
CA ALA A 75 33.01 8.90 13.41
C ALA A 75 33.92 7.66 13.50
N GLU A 76 35.04 7.72 14.21
CA GLU A 76 35.94 6.57 14.39
C GLU A 76 35.24 5.37 15.03
N TYR A 77 34.30 5.63 15.97
CA TYR A 77 33.50 4.57 16.60
C TYR A 77 32.65 3.80 15.60
N THR A 78 32.26 4.42 14.49
CA THR A 78 31.44 3.77 13.44
C THR A 78 32.24 2.84 12.52
N LYS A 79 33.55 2.70 12.69
CA LYS A 79 34.45 1.99 11.77
C LYS A 79 34.01 0.57 11.42
N GLU A 80 33.59 -0.18 12.41
CA GLU A 80 33.11 -1.57 12.25
C GLU A 80 31.56 -1.66 12.19
N LYS A 81 30.88 -0.54 11.98
CA LYS A 81 29.41 -0.49 11.96
C LYS A 81 28.88 -0.44 10.53
N ASP A 82 28.10 -1.44 10.16
CA ASP A 82 27.53 -1.57 8.81
C ASP A 82 26.22 -0.77 8.67
N ALA A 83 26.34 0.55 8.81
CA ALA A 83 25.24 1.51 8.71
C ALA A 83 25.73 2.90 8.32
N ILE A 84 24.86 3.71 7.70
CA ILE A 84 25.05 5.15 7.61
C ILE A 84 24.29 5.83 8.77
N ILE A 85 24.96 6.76 9.45
CA ILE A 85 24.49 7.37 10.69
C ILE A 85 24.50 8.88 10.54
N PHE A 86 23.40 9.54 10.89
CA PHE A 86 23.26 11.00 10.88
C PHE A 86 23.16 11.52 12.30
N ILE A 87 24.02 12.48 12.66
CA ILE A 87 24.04 13.11 13.99
C ILE A 87 24.02 14.63 13.88
N GLY A 88 23.28 15.29 14.76
CA GLY A 88 23.27 16.77 14.85
C GLY A 88 24.44 17.31 15.68
N VAL A 89 25.21 18.27 15.12
CA VAL A 89 26.39 18.83 15.75
C VAL A 89 26.57 20.31 15.39
N PRO A 90 26.96 21.21 16.33
CA PRO A 90 27.39 22.58 15.99
C PRO A 90 28.84 22.56 15.49
N LEU A 91 29.12 23.27 14.39
CA LEU A 91 30.48 23.39 13.83
C LEU A 91 30.81 24.82 13.46
N ALA A 92 31.95 25.30 13.94
CA ALA A 92 32.54 26.57 13.51
C ALA A 92 33.45 26.35 12.28
N ILE A 93 33.10 26.98 11.17
CA ILE A 93 33.82 26.92 9.90
C ILE A 93 34.03 28.35 9.40
N ASP A 94 35.27 28.71 9.07
CA ASP A 94 35.66 30.02 8.54
C ASP A 94 35.20 31.22 9.40
N GLY A 95 35.12 31.03 10.74
CA GLY A 95 34.67 32.05 11.69
C GLY A 95 33.15 32.17 11.85
N GLU A 96 32.38 31.36 11.19
CA GLU A 96 30.93 31.29 11.32
C GLU A 96 30.49 29.96 11.97
N LEU A 97 29.37 29.97 12.72
CA LEU A 97 28.83 28.82 13.39
C LEU A 97 27.64 28.27 12.62
N TYR A 98 27.65 26.96 12.36
CA TYR A 98 26.61 26.26 11.60
C TYR A 98 26.01 25.14 12.41
N ASN A 99 24.69 24.96 12.25
CA ASN A 99 23.92 23.79 12.69
C ASN A 99 24.00 22.73 11.59
N VAL A 100 24.55 21.56 11.91
CA VAL A 100 24.97 20.57 10.92
C VAL A 100 24.43 19.18 11.26
N ALA A 101 23.93 18.48 10.25
CA ALA A 101 23.73 17.03 10.28
C ALA A 101 24.94 16.34 9.61
N ALA A 102 25.75 15.66 10.40
CA ALA A 102 26.93 14.95 9.92
C ALA A 102 26.57 13.51 9.55
N ALA A 103 26.91 13.09 8.33
CA ALA A 103 26.75 11.72 7.84
C ALA A 103 28.04 10.92 8.09
N LEU A 104 27.92 9.82 8.82
CA LEU A 104 29.04 8.96 9.22
C LEU A 104 28.87 7.56 8.65
N ASN A 105 29.95 6.96 8.15
CA ASN A 105 29.98 5.58 7.70
C ASN A 105 31.40 5.03 7.77
N HIS A 106 31.58 3.86 8.35
CA HIS A 106 32.86 3.12 8.44
C HIS A 106 34.06 3.96 8.91
N GLY A 107 33.88 4.79 9.93
CA GLY A 107 34.96 5.60 10.52
C GLY A 107 35.18 6.97 9.83
N GLU A 108 34.42 7.26 8.79
CA GLU A 108 34.58 8.49 8.01
C GLU A 108 33.40 9.45 8.19
N ILE A 109 33.71 10.75 8.14
CA ILE A 109 32.69 11.79 7.98
C ILE A 109 32.50 11.99 6.48
N LEU A 110 31.40 11.49 5.96
CA LEU A 110 31.10 11.52 4.53
C LEU A 110 30.73 12.92 4.03
N GLY A 111 29.99 13.66 4.83
CA GLY A 111 29.48 14.97 4.48
C GLY A 111 28.78 15.66 5.64
N LEU A 112 28.68 16.96 5.54
CA LEU A 112 28.16 17.87 6.56
C LEU A 112 27.01 18.67 5.96
N THR A 113 25.77 18.20 6.15
CA THR A 113 24.58 18.92 5.68
C THR A 113 24.25 20.05 6.63
N THR A 114 24.17 21.28 6.11
CA THR A 114 23.88 22.48 6.90
C THR A 114 22.40 22.79 6.92
N LYS A 115 21.89 23.31 8.04
CA LYS A 115 20.54 23.87 8.13
C LYS A 115 20.39 25.05 7.19
N THR A 116 19.33 25.05 6.38
CA THR A 116 19.05 26.09 5.39
C THR A 116 18.18 27.20 6.00
N PHE A 117 17.14 26.82 6.72
CA PHE A 117 16.18 27.75 7.32
C PHE A 117 16.36 27.76 8.85
N LEU A 118 16.79 28.91 9.38
CA LEU A 118 16.96 29.10 10.81
C LEU A 118 15.73 29.79 11.38
N PRO A 119 14.94 29.14 12.27
CA PRO A 119 13.81 29.79 12.89
C PRO A 119 14.28 30.92 13.82
N ASN A 120 13.68 32.07 13.68
CA ASN A 120 13.98 33.26 14.48
C ASN A 120 12.69 34.04 14.75
N TYR A 121 11.70 33.35 15.27
CA TYR A 121 10.37 33.82 15.62
C TYR A 121 9.80 33.02 16.80
N GLY A 122 8.84 33.61 17.53
CA GLY A 122 8.26 32.98 18.71
C GLY A 122 9.32 32.63 19.75
N GLU A 123 9.40 31.35 20.07
CA GLU A 123 10.33 30.76 21.02
C GLU A 123 11.75 30.52 20.47
N PHE A 124 11.97 30.66 19.16
CA PHE A 124 13.24 30.33 18.50
C PHE A 124 14.13 31.54 18.24
N TYR A 125 15.44 31.39 18.50
CA TYR A 125 16.47 32.43 18.36
C TYR A 125 17.72 31.94 17.62
N GLU A 126 17.59 31.01 16.71
CA GLU A 126 18.75 30.35 16.10
C GLU A 126 19.69 31.32 15.35
N MET A 127 19.16 32.36 14.71
CA MET A 127 19.96 33.37 14.03
C MET A 127 20.87 34.22 14.98
N ARG A 128 20.63 34.09 16.29
CA ARG A 128 21.52 34.73 17.28
C ARG A 128 22.88 34.05 17.33
N GLN A 129 22.91 32.71 17.19
CA GLN A 129 24.13 31.92 17.29
C GLN A 129 24.59 31.40 15.94
N PHE A 130 23.67 30.87 15.12
CA PHE A 130 23.97 30.16 13.88
C PHE A 130 23.84 31.02 12.63
N ARG A 131 24.51 30.60 11.55
CA ARG A 131 24.31 31.12 10.20
C ARG A 131 23.61 30.09 9.32
N PRO A 132 22.75 30.53 8.38
CA PRO A 132 22.22 29.64 7.33
C PRO A 132 23.38 29.02 6.57
N GLY A 133 23.19 27.78 6.10
CA GLY A 133 24.16 27.15 5.22
C GLY A 133 24.43 27.95 3.95
N PRO A 134 25.52 27.68 3.24
CA PRO A 134 25.80 28.33 1.96
C PRO A 134 24.74 27.98 0.92
N ASP A 135 24.55 28.83 -0.09
CA ASP A 135 23.56 28.58 -1.16
C ASP A 135 23.81 27.28 -1.94
N LYS A 136 25.06 26.87 -2.03
CA LYS A 136 25.51 25.64 -2.70
C LYS A 136 26.50 24.89 -1.84
N ALA A 137 26.44 23.58 -1.87
CA ALA A 137 27.44 22.74 -1.22
C ALA A 137 28.86 22.99 -1.82
N ARG A 138 29.85 22.99 -0.94
CA ARG A 138 31.29 23.18 -1.26
C ARG A 138 32.14 22.16 -0.50
N TRP A 139 33.36 22.00 -0.93
CA TRP A 139 34.35 21.24 -0.18
C TRP A 139 35.05 22.14 0.85
N ILE A 140 35.18 21.62 2.06
CA ILE A 140 35.95 22.29 3.13
C ILE A 140 37.08 21.37 3.61
N THR A 141 38.09 21.95 4.22
CA THR A 141 39.13 21.17 4.90
C THR A 141 38.84 21.13 6.40
N LEU A 142 38.55 19.93 6.91
CA LEU A 142 38.32 19.70 8.32
C LEU A 142 39.32 18.64 8.80
N ASP A 143 40.21 19.01 9.73
CA ASP A 143 41.29 18.16 10.23
C ASP A 143 42.14 17.49 9.14
N GLY A 144 42.50 18.27 8.10
CA GLY A 144 43.29 17.81 6.94
C GLY A 144 42.52 16.97 5.90
N LYS A 145 41.25 16.63 6.12
CA LYS A 145 40.42 15.91 5.17
C LYS A 145 39.49 16.85 4.40
N GLN A 146 39.29 16.56 3.11
CA GLN A 146 38.33 17.29 2.27
C GLN A 146 36.94 16.66 2.48
N ILE A 147 35.98 17.45 2.96
CA ILE A 147 34.63 17.00 3.29
C ILE A 147 33.63 17.91 2.58
N PRO A 148 32.57 17.34 1.91
CA PRO A 148 31.47 18.13 1.37
C PRO A 148 30.69 18.82 2.50
N PHE A 149 30.41 20.10 2.34
CA PHE A 149 29.73 20.95 3.31
C PHE A 149 28.68 21.81 2.63
N GLY A 150 27.48 21.84 3.13
CA GLY A 150 26.37 22.67 2.62
C GLY A 150 25.04 21.92 2.56
N PRO A 151 24.01 22.56 2.02
CA PRO A 151 22.70 21.94 1.92
C PRO A 151 22.66 20.84 0.83
N GLN A 152 21.69 19.96 0.93
CA GLN A 152 21.29 19.06 -0.17
C GLN A 152 22.41 18.16 -0.71
N LEU A 153 23.17 17.52 0.17
CA LEU A 153 24.09 16.45 -0.19
C LEU A 153 23.32 15.14 -0.46
N LEU A 154 23.78 14.36 -1.44
CA LEU A 154 23.22 13.06 -1.77
C LEU A 154 24.18 11.94 -1.40
N PHE A 155 23.79 11.10 -0.46
CA PHE A 155 24.55 9.91 -0.06
C PHE A 155 24.00 8.71 -0.81
N VAL A 156 24.82 8.05 -1.62
CA VAL A 156 24.42 7.00 -2.55
C VAL A 156 25.05 5.68 -2.12
N ALA A 157 24.22 4.67 -1.84
CA ALA A 157 24.74 3.35 -1.49
C ALA A 157 25.40 2.70 -2.71
N ASP A 158 26.65 2.21 -2.55
CA ASP A 158 27.45 1.62 -3.64
C ASP A 158 26.90 0.26 -4.11
N GLN A 159 26.29 -0.51 -3.22
CA GLN A 159 25.73 -1.85 -3.51
C GLN A 159 24.20 -1.86 -3.73
N MET A 160 23.53 -0.72 -3.61
CA MET A 160 22.08 -0.58 -3.76
C MET A 160 21.73 0.80 -4.33
N GLU A 161 21.76 0.94 -5.66
CA GLU A 161 21.53 2.21 -6.37
C GLU A 161 20.19 2.89 -6.02
N GLU A 162 19.21 2.10 -5.59
CA GLU A 162 17.90 2.59 -5.18
C GLU A 162 17.92 3.33 -3.84
N LEU A 163 18.96 3.13 -3.02
CA LEU A 163 19.11 3.81 -1.73
C LEU A 163 19.95 5.08 -1.90
N VAL A 164 19.27 6.19 -2.06
CA VAL A 164 19.88 7.53 -2.11
C VAL A 164 19.28 8.36 -0.98
N ILE A 165 20.13 8.86 -0.09
CA ILE A 165 19.71 9.56 1.13
C ILE A 165 20.10 11.03 1.03
N SER A 166 19.24 11.93 1.51
CA SER A 166 19.57 13.34 1.75
C SER A 166 19.11 13.74 3.13
N ALA A 167 19.86 14.64 3.77
CA ALA A 167 19.51 15.17 5.07
C ALA A 167 18.96 16.59 4.97
N GLU A 168 18.04 16.93 5.86
CA GLU A 168 17.59 18.29 6.19
C GLU A 168 17.42 18.41 7.70
N ILE A 169 17.30 19.62 8.23
CA ILE A 169 17.33 19.84 9.67
C ILE A 169 16.10 20.61 10.13
N CYS A 170 15.29 19.99 10.98
CA CYS A 170 14.17 20.56 11.72
C CYS A 170 13.31 21.51 10.87
N GLU A 171 13.51 22.84 11.01
CA GLU A 171 12.77 23.91 10.35
C GLU A 171 12.77 23.79 8.81
N ASP A 172 13.75 23.14 8.23
CA ASP A 172 13.83 22.97 6.78
C ASP A 172 12.54 22.34 6.21
N VAL A 173 11.92 21.36 6.90
CA VAL A 173 10.68 20.71 6.44
C VAL A 173 9.44 21.61 6.62
N TRP A 174 9.49 22.61 7.52
CA TRP A 174 8.37 23.53 7.77
C TRP A 174 8.35 24.67 6.73
N SER A 175 9.44 24.88 6.00
CA SER A 175 9.53 25.89 4.97
C SER A 175 8.59 25.61 3.79
N PRO A 176 8.16 26.66 3.03
CA PRO A 176 7.31 26.48 1.84
C PRO A 176 7.93 25.58 0.76
N VAL A 177 9.26 25.59 0.64
CA VAL A 177 10.04 24.77 -0.29
C VAL A 177 11.19 24.12 0.47
N PRO A 178 10.95 22.95 1.10
CA PRO A 178 11.99 22.23 1.83
C PRO A 178 13.17 21.83 0.94
N PRO A 179 14.40 21.78 1.46
CA PRO A 179 15.59 21.30 0.73
C PRO A 179 15.39 19.88 0.16
N SER A 180 14.66 19.02 0.86
CA SER A 180 14.30 17.67 0.40
C SER A 180 13.56 17.65 -0.94
N THR A 181 12.90 18.76 -1.34
CA THR A 181 12.20 18.85 -2.63
C THR A 181 13.18 18.73 -3.80
N LEU A 182 14.28 19.47 -3.80
CA LEU A 182 15.30 19.37 -4.84
C LEU A 182 16.05 18.04 -4.73
N ALA A 183 16.40 17.61 -3.52
CA ALA A 183 17.09 16.35 -3.30
C ALA A 183 16.31 15.14 -3.88
N ALA A 184 14.98 15.08 -3.66
CA ALA A 184 14.13 14.02 -4.22
C ALA A 184 14.06 14.09 -5.76
N ARG A 185 13.99 15.29 -6.33
CA ARG A 185 14.02 15.50 -7.80
C ARG A 185 15.35 15.09 -8.42
N GLU A 186 16.45 15.17 -7.68
CA GLU A 186 17.78 14.67 -8.08
C GLU A 186 18.03 13.20 -7.70
N GLY A 187 17.04 12.53 -7.12
CA GLY A 187 17.06 11.08 -6.95
C GLY A 187 17.05 10.57 -5.51
N ALA A 188 17.05 11.44 -4.48
CA ALA A 188 16.93 10.96 -3.10
C ALA A 188 15.63 10.16 -2.91
N THR A 189 15.75 8.92 -2.44
CA THR A 189 14.62 8.04 -2.12
C THR A 189 14.30 8.02 -0.64
N VAL A 190 15.24 8.44 0.19
CA VAL A 190 15.08 8.57 1.63
C VAL A 190 15.53 9.96 2.07
N ILE A 191 14.69 10.62 2.85
CA ILE A 191 15.02 11.88 3.52
C ILE A 191 15.17 11.61 5.01
N VAL A 192 16.23 12.13 5.60
CA VAL A 192 16.46 12.10 7.04
C VAL A 192 16.37 13.52 7.59
N ASN A 193 15.72 13.69 8.73
CA ASN A 193 15.59 14.97 9.39
C ASN A 193 16.05 14.85 10.85
N CYS A 194 17.17 15.49 11.14
CA CYS A 194 17.64 15.71 12.51
C CYS A 194 16.87 16.89 13.11
N SER A 195 16.04 16.66 14.13
CA SER A 195 15.11 17.67 14.61
C SER A 195 15.21 17.93 16.11
N ALA A 196 14.90 19.16 16.51
CA ALA A 196 14.65 19.55 17.89
C ALA A 196 13.38 20.43 17.92
N SER A 197 12.24 19.79 17.71
CA SER A 197 10.93 20.44 17.70
C SER A 197 10.27 20.24 19.06
N ASP A 198 9.95 21.35 19.72
CA ASP A 198 9.24 21.39 21.00
C ASP A 198 7.79 20.91 20.89
N GLU A 199 7.15 20.71 22.03
CA GLU A 199 5.76 20.28 22.13
C GLU A 199 4.85 21.42 22.57
N THR A 200 3.84 21.71 21.75
CA THR A 200 2.69 22.53 22.07
C THR A 200 1.39 21.78 21.73
N ILE A 201 0.26 22.23 22.26
CA ILE A 201 -1.04 21.57 22.02
C ILE A 201 -1.34 21.58 20.52
N GLY A 202 -1.56 20.38 19.94
CA GLY A 202 -1.89 20.19 18.54
C GLY A 202 -0.68 20.09 17.60
N LYS A 203 0.54 20.45 18.03
CA LYS A 203 1.74 20.43 17.18
C LYS A 203 2.12 19.01 16.73
N ALA A 204 1.88 18.00 17.56
CA ALA A 204 2.20 16.61 17.22
C ALA A 204 1.42 16.11 15.99
N SER A 205 0.10 16.33 15.95
CA SER A 205 -0.72 15.93 14.80
C SER A 205 -0.41 16.73 13.54
N TYR A 206 -0.06 18.01 13.69
CA TYR A 206 0.41 18.82 12.56
C TYR A 206 1.75 18.32 12.02
N ARG A 207 2.71 17.98 12.91
CA ARG A 207 4.01 17.40 12.55
C ARG A 207 3.83 16.07 11.79
N GLU A 208 2.98 15.18 12.28
CA GLU A 208 2.64 13.92 11.59
C GLU A 208 2.10 14.18 10.18
N SER A 209 1.09 15.05 10.06
CA SER A 209 0.51 15.42 8.77
C SER A 209 1.53 16.05 7.81
N LEU A 210 2.45 16.86 8.34
CA LEU A 210 3.52 17.49 7.56
C LEU A 210 4.50 16.45 7.00
N ILE A 211 4.95 15.52 7.84
CA ILE A 211 5.89 14.45 7.44
C ILE A 211 5.22 13.48 6.47
N GLU A 212 3.97 13.06 6.72
CA GLU A 212 3.20 12.27 5.77
C GLU A 212 3.04 12.99 4.43
N GLY A 213 2.61 14.24 4.46
CA GLY A 213 2.41 15.07 3.27
C GLY A 213 3.70 15.26 2.46
N GLN A 214 4.84 15.48 3.12
CA GLN A 214 6.12 15.62 2.45
C GLN A 214 6.60 14.29 1.85
N SER A 215 6.48 13.18 2.59
CA SER A 215 6.82 11.85 2.07
C SER A 215 5.95 11.44 0.86
N ALA A 216 4.66 11.79 0.87
CA ALA A 216 3.73 11.56 -0.23
C ALA A 216 4.10 12.37 -1.49
N ARG A 217 4.32 13.69 -1.29
CA ARG A 217 4.66 14.61 -2.40
C ARG A 217 5.94 14.21 -3.10
N LEU A 218 6.93 13.77 -2.32
CA LEU A 218 8.25 13.39 -2.82
C LEU A 218 8.36 11.90 -3.19
N ILE A 219 7.34 11.10 -2.91
CA ILE A 219 7.35 9.63 -3.09
C ILE A 219 8.65 9.08 -2.50
N CYS A 220 8.86 9.30 -1.20
CA CYS A 220 10.09 8.94 -0.49
C CYS A 220 9.80 8.31 0.87
N GLY A 221 10.82 7.64 1.43
CA GLY A 221 10.90 7.36 2.85
C GLY A 221 11.33 8.63 3.59
N TYR A 222 10.74 8.91 4.73
CA TYR A 222 11.09 10.06 5.57
C TYR A 222 11.34 9.61 7.01
N ILE A 223 12.54 9.88 7.52
CA ILE A 223 12.95 9.50 8.87
C ILE A 223 13.16 10.79 9.67
N TYR A 224 12.30 11.02 10.64
CA TYR A 224 12.34 12.20 11.50
C TYR A 224 12.72 11.79 12.92
N ALA A 225 13.89 12.25 13.40
CA ALA A 225 14.38 12.00 14.75
C ALA A 225 14.34 13.29 15.57
N ASN A 226 13.60 13.28 16.67
CA ASN A 226 13.32 14.48 17.46
C ASN A 226 14.03 14.46 18.82
N ALA A 227 14.46 15.63 19.30
CA ALA A 227 14.97 15.83 20.65
C ALA A 227 13.89 15.50 21.71
N GLY A 228 14.30 14.99 22.85
CA GLY A 228 13.42 14.56 23.92
C GLY A 228 13.82 15.04 25.29
N GLU A 229 13.58 14.20 26.29
CA GLU A 229 13.96 14.48 27.67
C GLU A 229 15.48 14.62 27.78
N GLY A 230 15.91 15.63 28.48
CA GLY A 230 17.34 15.98 28.63
C GLY A 230 17.66 17.37 28.10
N GLU A 231 16.84 17.91 27.21
CA GLU A 231 16.89 19.33 26.80
C GLU A 231 16.43 20.23 27.96
N SER A 232 16.88 21.50 27.96
CA SER A 232 16.47 22.46 28.98
C SER A 232 14.97 22.80 28.86
N THR A 233 14.31 22.87 30.01
CA THR A 233 12.87 23.20 30.11
C THR A 233 12.65 24.64 30.56
N THR A 234 13.53 25.57 30.19
CA THR A 234 13.38 26.99 30.55
C THR A 234 12.00 27.51 30.12
N ASP A 235 11.67 27.41 28.83
CA ASP A 235 10.38 27.81 28.28
C ASP A 235 9.72 26.71 27.42
N LEU A 236 10.48 25.68 27.02
CA LEU A 236 10.09 24.66 26.07
C LEU A 236 10.14 23.25 26.68
N VAL A 237 9.35 22.34 26.13
CA VAL A 237 9.40 20.92 26.45
C VAL A 237 9.57 20.15 25.14
N PHE A 238 10.51 19.21 25.12
CA PHE A 238 10.77 18.36 23.96
C PHE A 238 10.22 16.95 24.20
N GLY A 239 9.49 16.44 23.20
CA GLY A 239 8.69 15.23 23.37
C GLY A 239 9.31 13.94 22.84
N GLY A 240 10.46 13.97 22.18
CA GLY A 240 11.04 12.77 21.59
C GLY A 240 10.16 12.14 20.49
N HIS A 241 9.32 12.93 19.82
CA HIS A 241 8.36 12.44 18.83
C HIS A 241 9.06 12.08 17.51
N ASN A 242 9.56 10.86 17.43
CA ASN A 242 10.16 10.27 16.23
C ASN A 242 9.07 9.75 15.28
N ILE A 243 9.28 9.93 13.97
CA ILE A 243 8.32 9.49 12.94
C ILE A 243 9.09 8.87 11.77
N ILE A 244 8.68 7.69 11.31
CA ILE A 244 9.15 7.13 10.04
C ILE A 244 7.94 6.94 9.13
N ALA A 245 7.94 7.66 8.00
CA ALA A 245 6.87 7.63 7.01
C ALA A 245 7.39 7.16 5.64
N GLU A 246 6.49 6.60 4.82
CA GLU A 246 6.78 6.15 3.47
C GLU A 246 5.62 6.49 2.54
N ASN A 247 5.88 7.34 1.55
CA ASN A 247 4.90 7.69 0.51
C ASN A 247 3.50 8.01 1.05
N GLY A 248 3.42 8.90 2.05
CA GLY A 248 2.17 9.39 2.62
C GLY A 248 1.54 8.51 3.70
N THR A 249 2.30 7.59 4.25
CA THR A 249 1.83 6.73 5.33
C THR A 249 2.86 6.69 6.46
N THR A 250 2.46 7.04 7.67
CA THR A 250 3.28 6.80 8.86
C THR A 250 3.37 5.30 9.11
N LEU A 251 4.59 4.75 9.05
CA LEU A 251 4.86 3.34 9.31
C LEU A 251 4.99 3.06 10.80
N VAL A 252 5.64 3.98 11.50
CA VAL A 252 5.83 3.93 12.95
C VAL A 252 6.05 5.34 13.49
N SER A 253 5.50 5.62 14.67
CA SER A 253 5.65 6.85 15.43
C SER A 253 5.93 6.49 16.89
N SER A 254 6.80 7.25 17.56
CA SER A 254 7.12 7.03 18.97
C SER A 254 6.02 7.54 19.90
N GLU A 255 5.98 7.02 21.11
CA GLU A 255 5.23 7.66 22.21
C GLU A 255 5.92 8.99 22.57
N ARG A 256 5.12 10.03 22.76
CA ARG A 256 5.66 11.33 23.18
C ARG A 256 6.06 11.32 24.66
N PHE A 257 7.02 12.20 24.98
CA PHE A 257 7.56 12.40 26.35
C PHE A 257 8.31 11.17 26.88
N ARG A 258 8.95 10.44 25.94
CA ARG A 258 9.88 9.34 26.22
C ARG A 258 11.04 9.38 25.25
N ASN A 259 12.23 9.07 25.77
CA ASN A 259 13.39 8.84 24.94
C ASN A 259 13.38 7.38 24.47
N GLU A 260 13.11 7.16 23.19
CA GLU A 260 13.05 5.79 22.64
C GLU A 260 13.60 5.73 21.21
N VAL A 261 13.77 4.52 20.74
CA VAL A 261 14.17 4.22 19.37
C VAL A 261 13.03 3.51 18.67
N ILE A 262 12.64 4.02 17.50
CA ILE A 262 11.67 3.35 16.64
C ILE A 262 12.37 2.75 15.42
N TYR A 263 11.85 1.63 14.95
CA TYR A 263 12.39 0.86 13.82
C TYR A 263 11.29 0.50 12.84
N THR A 264 11.62 0.53 11.54
CA THR A 264 10.81 -0.07 10.49
C THR A 264 11.64 -0.26 9.22
N GLU A 265 11.10 -0.93 8.23
CA GLU A 265 11.75 -1.13 6.93
C GLU A 265 11.11 -0.22 5.87
N LEU A 266 11.92 0.62 5.21
CA LEU A 266 11.54 1.41 4.04
C LEU A 266 11.72 0.57 2.77
N ASP A 267 10.76 0.61 1.86
CA ASP A 267 10.81 -0.12 0.59
C ASP A 267 11.26 0.80 -0.56
N VAL A 268 12.56 1.00 -0.71
CA VAL A 268 13.11 1.93 -1.69
C VAL A 268 12.89 1.50 -3.16
N LYS A 269 12.80 0.20 -3.44
CA LYS A 269 12.43 -0.30 -4.78
C LYS A 269 10.98 0.06 -5.14
N ARG A 270 10.08 -0.04 -4.18
CA ARG A 270 8.68 0.40 -4.34
C ARG A 270 8.62 1.90 -4.65
N LEU A 271 9.35 2.72 -3.90
CA LEU A 271 9.37 4.17 -4.12
C LEU A 271 9.79 4.54 -5.53
N LEU A 272 10.85 3.93 -6.06
CA LEU A 272 11.26 4.13 -7.45
C LEU A 272 10.24 3.60 -8.46
N SER A 273 9.58 2.47 -8.18
CA SER A 273 8.51 1.94 -9.03
C SER A 273 7.34 2.92 -9.11
N GLU A 274 6.93 3.50 -7.98
CA GLU A 274 5.87 4.52 -7.93
C GLU A 274 6.26 5.80 -8.70
N ARG A 275 7.51 6.28 -8.56
CA ARG A 275 8.01 7.43 -9.34
C ARG A 275 7.99 7.16 -10.84
N ARG A 276 8.37 5.96 -11.30
CA ARG A 276 8.33 5.57 -12.73
C ARG A 276 6.92 5.55 -13.30
N LYS A 277 5.92 5.21 -12.50
CA LYS A 277 4.50 5.23 -12.90
C LYS A 277 3.92 6.64 -12.90
N ASN A 278 4.44 7.52 -12.06
CA ASN A 278 3.93 8.88 -11.89
C ASN A 278 4.60 9.83 -12.89
N THR A 279 3.93 10.07 -14.01
CA THR A 279 4.45 10.94 -15.09
C THR A 279 4.57 12.41 -14.71
N THR A 280 3.97 12.82 -13.59
CA THR A 280 4.09 14.20 -13.05
C THR A 280 5.23 14.37 -12.06
N PHE A 281 5.86 13.27 -11.64
CA PHE A 281 7.08 13.33 -10.83
C PHE A 281 8.26 13.67 -11.75
N GLN A 282 8.62 14.95 -11.78
CA GLN A 282 9.70 15.45 -12.63
C GLN A 282 11.04 15.33 -11.91
N THR A 283 11.96 14.57 -12.48
CA THR A 283 13.36 14.55 -12.06
C THR A 283 14.14 15.72 -12.68
N GLU A 284 15.16 16.22 -11.96
CA GLU A 284 16.07 17.22 -12.54
C GLU A 284 16.90 16.60 -13.67
N LYS A 285 17.03 17.34 -14.78
CA LYS A 285 17.82 16.91 -15.95
C LYS A 285 19.29 17.13 -15.74
N GLU A 286 19.65 18.23 -15.06
CA GLU A 286 21.03 18.57 -14.71
C GLU A 286 21.27 18.21 -13.24
N ARG A 287 22.27 17.38 -13.00
CA ARG A 287 22.68 17.00 -11.65
C ARG A 287 23.54 18.12 -11.08
N MET A 288 23.00 18.81 -10.08
CA MET A 288 23.69 19.95 -9.42
C MET A 288 24.20 19.57 -8.04
N LEU A 289 23.70 18.52 -7.42
CA LEU A 289 24.02 18.13 -6.05
C LEU A 289 25.26 17.22 -6.00
N ILE A 290 26.07 17.39 -4.97
CA ILE A 290 27.23 16.54 -4.72
C ILE A 290 26.74 15.13 -4.32
N ARG A 291 27.22 14.12 -5.05
CA ARG A 291 26.91 12.70 -4.79
C ARG A 291 28.08 12.04 -4.08
N ILE A 292 27.84 11.48 -2.93
CA ILE A 292 28.82 10.92 -2.03
C ILE A 292 28.53 9.43 -1.88
N PRO A 293 29.43 8.54 -2.32
CA PRO A 293 29.23 7.12 -2.14
C PRO A 293 29.38 6.71 -0.67
N PHE A 294 28.60 5.71 -0.24
CA PHE A 294 28.78 5.04 1.04
C PHE A 294 28.56 3.54 0.90
N SER A 295 29.16 2.78 1.80
CA SER A 295 29.16 1.32 1.75
C SER A 295 28.29 0.71 2.84
N ILE A 296 27.45 -0.25 2.45
CA ILE A 296 26.67 -1.08 3.37
C ILE A 296 26.48 -2.47 2.77
N HIS A 297 26.45 -3.49 3.61
CA HIS A 297 26.20 -4.86 3.16
C HIS A 297 24.72 -5.07 2.80
N VAL A 298 24.48 -5.57 1.58
CA VAL A 298 23.14 -5.94 1.10
C VAL A 298 22.83 -7.38 1.49
N GLU A 299 22.16 -7.55 2.61
CA GLU A 299 21.72 -8.84 3.15
C GLU A 299 20.20 -8.96 3.17
N GLU A 300 19.66 -10.11 3.52
CA GLU A 300 18.23 -10.27 3.76
C GLU A 300 17.85 -9.55 5.06
N THR A 301 16.93 -8.58 4.96
CA THR A 301 16.43 -7.81 6.10
C THR A 301 15.33 -8.61 6.82
N GLU A 302 15.46 -8.80 8.12
CA GLU A 302 14.36 -9.29 8.94
C GLU A 302 13.26 -8.22 9.00
N LEU A 303 12.05 -8.58 8.56
CA LEU A 303 10.93 -7.64 8.49
C LEU A 303 10.17 -7.61 9.81
N THR A 304 10.02 -6.42 10.36
CA THR A 304 9.15 -6.14 11.52
C THR A 304 7.87 -5.44 11.11
N ARG A 305 7.82 -4.96 9.87
CA ARG A 305 6.67 -4.32 9.25
C ARG A 305 5.50 -5.29 9.11
N LYS A 306 4.30 -4.85 9.47
CA LYS A 306 3.08 -5.64 9.30
C LYS A 306 2.53 -5.51 7.89
N PHE A 307 2.13 -6.65 7.32
CA PHE A 307 1.45 -6.72 6.02
C PHE A 307 0.01 -7.22 6.26
N ALA A 308 -0.97 -6.44 5.81
CA ALA A 308 -2.36 -6.85 5.93
C ALA A 308 -2.64 -8.06 5.01
N SER A 309 -3.15 -9.16 5.56
CA SER A 309 -3.52 -10.36 4.78
C SER A 309 -4.66 -10.08 3.80
N ARG A 310 -5.52 -9.12 4.10
CA ARG A 310 -6.66 -8.69 3.24
C ARG A 310 -6.52 -7.21 2.87
N PRO A 311 -5.61 -6.85 1.94
CA PRO A 311 -5.21 -5.45 1.69
C PRO A 311 -6.32 -4.59 1.07
N PHE A 312 -7.36 -5.18 0.51
CA PHE A 312 -8.52 -4.47 -0.03
C PHE A 312 -9.60 -4.15 1.01
N VAL A 313 -9.57 -4.85 2.14
CA VAL A 313 -10.58 -4.69 3.18
C VAL A 313 -10.15 -3.63 4.19
N PRO A 314 -11.01 -2.65 4.51
CA PRO A 314 -10.69 -1.64 5.53
C PRO A 314 -10.37 -2.28 6.88
N SER A 315 -9.17 -2.03 7.41
CA SER A 315 -8.70 -2.60 8.68
C SER A 315 -9.17 -1.82 9.92
N VAL A 316 -9.48 -0.53 9.74
CA VAL A 316 -9.90 0.36 10.84
C VAL A 316 -11.41 0.31 10.99
N MET A 317 -11.90 -0.31 12.05
CA MET A 317 -13.35 -0.48 12.30
C MET A 317 -14.11 0.85 12.38
N ALA A 318 -13.51 1.90 12.91
CA ALA A 318 -14.13 3.23 12.99
C ALA A 318 -14.44 3.83 11.60
N GLU A 319 -13.64 3.50 10.58
CA GLU A 319 -13.81 3.98 9.21
C GLU A 319 -14.58 3.00 8.31
N ARG A 320 -14.85 1.79 8.77
CA ARG A 320 -15.49 0.72 7.99
C ARG A 320 -16.77 1.20 7.30
N ASN A 321 -17.67 1.80 8.09
CA ASN A 321 -18.97 2.23 7.58
C ASN A 321 -18.83 3.32 6.51
N LEU A 322 -17.95 4.29 6.75
CA LEU A 322 -17.70 5.37 5.79
C LEU A 322 -17.15 4.81 4.47
N ARG A 323 -16.14 3.96 4.53
CA ARG A 323 -15.49 3.39 3.34
C ARG A 323 -16.39 2.42 2.59
N CYS A 324 -17.16 1.56 3.28
CA CYS A 324 -18.11 0.66 2.62
C CYS A 324 -19.22 1.45 1.91
N GLU A 325 -19.77 2.48 2.56
CA GLU A 325 -20.79 3.33 1.96
C GLU A 325 -20.27 4.11 0.74
N GLU A 326 -19.02 4.59 0.81
CA GLU A 326 -18.35 5.23 -0.31
C GLU A 326 -18.19 4.28 -1.51
N ILE A 327 -17.71 3.06 -1.28
CA ILE A 327 -17.56 2.05 -2.33
C ILE A 327 -18.90 1.74 -2.99
N LEU A 328 -19.92 1.40 -2.20
CA LEU A 328 -21.27 1.13 -2.72
C LEU A 328 -21.87 2.32 -3.48
N THR A 329 -21.56 3.53 -3.03
CA THR A 329 -21.99 4.77 -3.70
C THR A 329 -21.28 4.94 -5.03
N ILE A 330 -19.97 4.73 -5.13
CA ILE A 330 -19.21 4.78 -6.39
C ILE A 330 -19.80 3.78 -7.39
N GLN A 331 -20.06 2.53 -6.96
CA GLN A 331 -20.66 1.51 -7.82
C GLN A 331 -22.05 1.94 -8.32
N ALA A 332 -22.91 2.38 -7.41
CA ALA A 332 -24.27 2.81 -7.72
C ALA A 332 -24.31 4.05 -8.64
N MET A 333 -23.43 5.03 -8.43
CA MET A 333 -23.37 6.23 -9.27
C MET A 333 -22.88 5.94 -10.69
N GLY A 334 -21.94 4.99 -10.84
CA GLY A 334 -21.52 4.49 -12.15
C GLY A 334 -22.69 3.86 -12.91
N LEU A 335 -23.43 2.95 -12.25
CA LEU A 335 -24.60 2.32 -12.82
C LEU A 335 -25.73 3.33 -13.11
N LYS A 336 -26.02 4.22 -12.18
CA LYS A 336 -26.97 5.32 -12.34
C LYS A 336 -26.73 6.10 -13.64
N LYS A 337 -25.49 6.51 -13.87
CA LYS A 337 -25.13 7.25 -15.08
C LYS A 337 -25.35 6.43 -16.34
N ARG A 338 -25.00 5.16 -16.33
CA ARG A 338 -25.18 4.23 -17.46
C ARG A 338 -26.66 4.05 -17.79
N LEU A 339 -27.50 3.78 -16.79
CA LEU A 339 -28.95 3.62 -16.96
C LEU A 339 -29.60 4.89 -17.53
N ALA A 340 -29.30 6.05 -16.95
CA ALA A 340 -29.81 7.33 -17.40
C ALA A 340 -29.40 7.65 -18.83
N HIS A 341 -28.13 7.42 -19.20
CA HIS A 341 -27.62 7.69 -20.55
C HIS A 341 -28.23 6.78 -21.61
N ALA A 342 -28.40 5.50 -21.29
CA ALA A 342 -29.02 4.52 -22.18
C ALA A 342 -30.55 4.64 -22.24
N HIS A 343 -31.16 5.52 -21.46
CA HIS A 343 -32.60 5.61 -21.26
C HIS A 343 -33.23 4.25 -20.91
N ALA A 344 -32.47 3.43 -20.16
CA ALA A 344 -32.86 2.08 -19.80
C ALA A 344 -34.04 2.10 -18.84
N LYS A 345 -35.07 1.29 -19.16
CA LYS A 345 -36.26 1.15 -18.35
C LYS A 345 -36.11 0.11 -17.25
N SER A 346 -35.15 -0.81 -17.43
CA SER A 346 -34.87 -1.88 -16.48
C SER A 346 -33.38 -2.16 -16.34
N ALA A 347 -33.00 -2.78 -15.21
CA ALA A 347 -31.71 -3.42 -14.99
C ALA A 347 -31.94 -4.93 -14.82
N VAL A 348 -31.35 -5.74 -15.69
CA VAL A 348 -31.50 -7.20 -15.66
C VAL A 348 -30.29 -7.81 -14.97
N VAL A 349 -30.53 -8.54 -13.89
CA VAL A 349 -29.48 -9.17 -13.06
C VAL A 349 -29.72 -10.66 -12.96
N GLY A 350 -28.76 -11.47 -13.36
CA GLY A 350 -28.80 -12.91 -13.11
C GLY A 350 -28.51 -13.18 -11.63
N ILE A 351 -29.46 -13.80 -10.92
CA ILE A 351 -29.36 -14.06 -9.48
C ILE A 351 -29.17 -15.54 -9.23
N SER A 352 -27.96 -15.93 -8.79
CA SER A 352 -27.64 -17.28 -8.36
C SER A 352 -27.91 -17.55 -6.88
N GLY A 353 -28.01 -16.47 -6.06
CA GLY A 353 -28.02 -16.57 -4.60
C GLY A 353 -26.62 -16.58 -3.98
N GLY A 354 -25.57 -16.41 -4.78
CA GLY A 354 -24.20 -16.24 -4.32
C GLY A 354 -23.81 -14.78 -4.08
N LEU A 355 -22.62 -14.56 -3.50
CA LEU A 355 -22.11 -13.25 -3.05
C LEU A 355 -22.11 -12.17 -4.15
N ASP A 356 -21.64 -12.51 -5.34
CA ASP A 356 -21.42 -11.54 -6.43
C ASP A 356 -22.73 -11.02 -6.99
N SER A 357 -23.68 -11.91 -7.24
CA SER A 357 -25.02 -11.54 -7.69
C SER A 357 -25.79 -10.78 -6.61
N THR A 358 -25.56 -11.10 -5.34
CA THR A 358 -26.09 -10.35 -4.19
C THR A 358 -25.59 -8.92 -4.19
N LEU A 359 -24.28 -8.69 -4.26
CA LEU A 359 -23.72 -7.33 -4.31
C LEU A 359 -24.24 -6.56 -5.52
N ALA A 360 -24.29 -7.17 -6.71
CA ALA A 360 -24.80 -6.53 -7.92
C ALA A 360 -26.28 -6.09 -7.76
N LEU A 361 -27.11 -6.89 -7.11
CA LEU A 361 -28.50 -6.56 -6.83
C LEU A 361 -28.63 -5.40 -5.82
N LEU A 362 -27.83 -5.41 -4.74
CA LEU A 362 -27.78 -4.31 -3.75
C LEU A 362 -27.35 -2.99 -4.40
N VAL A 363 -26.34 -3.01 -5.25
CA VAL A 363 -25.87 -1.85 -6.02
C VAL A 363 -26.94 -1.36 -6.99
N SER A 364 -27.67 -2.29 -7.64
CA SER A 364 -28.77 -1.95 -8.55
C SER A 364 -29.91 -1.26 -7.81
N ALA A 365 -30.30 -1.76 -6.64
CA ALA A 365 -31.31 -1.12 -5.79
C ALA A 365 -30.89 0.30 -5.41
N LYS A 366 -29.66 0.49 -4.96
CA LYS A 366 -29.11 1.82 -4.60
C LYS A 366 -29.07 2.77 -5.82
N ALA A 367 -28.77 2.27 -7.01
CA ALA A 367 -28.75 3.06 -8.24
C ALA A 367 -30.16 3.51 -8.65
N PHE A 368 -31.17 2.62 -8.53
CA PHE A 368 -32.58 2.94 -8.80
C PHE A 368 -33.12 3.97 -7.82
N ASP A 369 -32.85 3.83 -6.52
CA ASP A 369 -33.21 4.83 -5.51
C ASP A 369 -32.62 6.21 -5.85
N ALA A 370 -31.34 6.23 -6.26
CA ALA A 370 -30.65 7.47 -6.64
C ALA A 370 -31.15 8.08 -7.96
N LEU A 371 -31.85 7.31 -8.81
CA LEU A 371 -32.54 7.78 -10.02
C LEU A 371 -33.98 8.23 -9.73
N GLY A 372 -34.52 7.89 -8.57
CA GLY A 372 -35.97 8.03 -8.28
C GLY A 372 -36.83 7.06 -9.10
N MET A 373 -36.27 5.94 -9.54
CA MET A 373 -36.97 4.89 -10.26
C MET A 373 -37.52 3.84 -9.27
N ASP A 374 -38.68 3.26 -9.60
CA ASP A 374 -39.22 2.16 -8.82
C ASP A 374 -38.35 0.91 -8.95
N ARG A 375 -38.02 0.29 -7.83
CA ARG A 375 -37.17 -0.93 -7.79
C ARG A 375 -37.78 -2.12 -8.52
N SER A 376 -39.09 -2.14 -8.82
CA SER A 376 -39.71 -3.12 -9.69
C SER A 376 -39.17 -3.12 -11.12
N GLY A 377 -38.50 -2.03 -11.53
CA GLY A 377 -37.73 -1.97 -12.78
C GLY A 377 -36.45 -2.80 -12.76
N ILE A 378 -36.00 -3.30 -11.59
CA ILE A 378 -34.93 -4.28 -11.50
C ILE A 378 -35.50 -5.66 -11.77
N THR A 379 -35.10 -6.29 -12.86
CA THR A 379 -35.51 -7.64 -13.23
C THR A 379 -34.45 -8.62 -12.73
N ALA A 380 -34.71 -9.25 -11.60
CA ALA A 380 -33.88 -10.32 -11.04
C ALA A 380 -34.28 -11.65 -11.68
N VAL A 381 -33.37 -12.29 -12.41
CA VAL A 381 -33.63 -13.53 -13.14
C VAL A 381 -32.89 -14.69 -12.47
N THR A 382 -33.64 -15.62 -11.89
CA THR A 382 -33.10 -16.92 -11.46
C THR A 382 -33.25 -17.94 -12.57
N MET A 383 -32.21 -18.70 -12.85
CA MET A 383 -32.13 -19.62 -13.99
C MET A 383 -31.65 -21.00 -13.50
N PRO A 384 -32.56 -21.77 -12.82
CA PRO A 384 -32.21 -23.09 -12.35
C PRO A 384 -31.73 -24.01 -13.48
N CYS A 385 -30.64 -24.74 -13.22
CA CYS A 385 -30.09 -25.78 -14.08
C CYS A 385 -29.54 -26.92 -13.21
N PHE A 386 -28.75 -27.82 -13.78
CA PHE A 386 -28.34 -29.08 -13.16
C PHE A 386 -27.59 -28.94 -11.82
N GLY A 387 -26.88 -27.82 -11.60
CA GLY A 387 -26.07 -27.58 -10.40
C GLY A 387 -26.72 -26.69 -9.33
N THR A 388 -27.94 -26.19 -9.56
CA THR A 388 -28.59 -25.26 -8.63
C THR A 388 -29.08 -26.00 -7.38
N THR A 389 -28.72 -25.48 -6.18
CA THR A 389 -29.19 -26.03 -4.89
C THR A 389 -30.42 -25.32 -4.38
N ASP A 390 -31.23 -26.00 -3.55
CA ASP A 390 -32.43 -25.40 -2.95
C ASP A 390 -32.10 -24.18 -2.09
N ARG A 391 -30.97 -24.19 -1.38
CA ARG A 391 -30.55 -23.11 -0.49
C ARG A 391 -30.26 -21.81 -1.27
N THR A 392 -29.43 -21.89 -2.29
CA THR A 392 -29.06 -20.73 -3.11
C THR A 392 -30.26 -20.20 -3.90
N TYR A 393 -31.11 -21.09 -4.43
CA TYR A 393 -32.37 -20.72 -5.08
C TYR A 393 -33.30 -19.94 -4.14
N GLN A 394 -33.52 -20.42 -2.90
CA GLN A 394 -34.35 -19.74 -1.91
C GLN A 394 -33.80 -18.37 -1.53
N ASN A 395 -32.46 -18.25 -1.38
CA ASN A 395 -31.80 -16.98 -1.11
C ASN A 395 -32.02 -16.00 -2.24
N ALA A 396 -31.82 -16.40 -3.49
CA ALA A 396 -32.07 -15.58 -4.67
C ALA A 396 -33.51 -15.03 -4.71
N CYS A 397 -34.50 -15.90 -4.50
CA CYS A 397 -35.90 -15.52 -4.51
C CYS A 397 -36.28 -14.54 -3.38
N LYS A 398 -35.94 -14.89 -2.13
CA LYS A 398 -36.29 -14.06 -0.96
C LYS A 398 -35.62 -12.69 -1.04
N MET A 399 -34.34 -12.63 -1.37
CA MET A 399 -33.60 -11.39 -1.47
C MET A 399 -34.18 -10.47 -2.55
N SER A 400 -34.49 -11.00 -3.73
CA SER A 400 -35.06 -10.22 -4.84
C SER A 400 -36.39 -9.58 -4.43
N LEU A 401 -37.28 -10.34 -3.82
CA LEU A 401 -38.58 -9.86 -3.37
C LEU A 401 -38.44 -8.81 -2.24
N LYS A 402 -37.55 -9.05 -1.26
CA LYS A 402 -37.30 -8.11 -0.15
C LYS A 402 -36.70 -6.79 -0.59
N LEU A 403 -35.91 -6.78 -1.63
CA LEU A 403 -35.38 -5.56 -2.24
C LEU A 403 -36.39 -4.83 -3.14
N GLY A 404 -37.56 -5.41 -3.41
CA GLY A 404 -38.60 -4.83 -4.26
C GLY A 404 -38.32 -5.01 -5.76
N ALA A 405 -37.42 -5.92 -6.14
CA ALA A 405 -37.16 -6.28 -7.53
C ALA A 405 -38.23 -7.20 -8.12
N THR A 406 -38.43 -7.15 -9.43
CA THR A 406 -39.28 -8.10 -10.16
C THR A 406 -38.52 -9.40 -10.37
N LEU A 407 -38.96 -10.48 -9.70
CA LEU A 407 -38.36 -11.79 -9.83
C LEU A 407 -38.93 -12.51 -11.07
N ARG A 408 -38.05 -13.07 -11.92
CA ARG A 408 -38.41 -14.00 -13.00
C ARG A 408 -37.64 -15.29 -12.83
N GLU A 409 -38.34 -16.39 -12.92
CA GLU A 409 -37.76 -17.73 -12.94
C GLU A 409 -37.80 -18.28 -14.37
N ILE A 410 -36.63 -18.63 -14.90
CA ILE A 410 -36.48 -19.16 -16.26
C ILE A 410 -35.56 -20.39 -16.20
N PRO A 411 -36.12 -21.61 -16.05
CA PRO A 411 -35.32 -22.83 -16.07
C PRO A 411 -34.64 -23.01 -17.43
N VAL A 412 -33.33 -23.20 -17.47
CA VAL A 412 -32.54 -23.31 -18.72
C VAL A 412 -32.16 -24.76 -19.08
N GLY A 413 -32.48 -25.75 -18.22
CA GLY A 413 -32.04 -27.13 -18.39
C GLY A 413 -32.48 -27.73 -19.74
N ALA A 414 -33.73 -27.56 -20.15
CA ALA A 414 -34.23 -28.10 -21.42
C ALA A 414 -33.53 -27.52 -22.65
N ALA A 415 -33.21 -26.22 -22.63
CA ALA A 415 -32.45 -25.57 -23.70
C ALA A 415 -31.01 -26.10 -23.77
N VAL A 416 -30.34 -26.28 -22.62
CA VAL A 416 -29.00 -26.85 -22.55
C VAL A 416 -28.99 -28.31 -23.03
N GLU A 417 -29.98 -29.14 -22.63
CA GLU A 417 -30.10 -30.52 -23.13
C GLU A 417 -30.30 -30.58 -24.66
N GLN A 418 -31.09 -29.67 -25.22
CA GLN A 418 -31.26 -29.58 -26.66
C GLN A 418 -29.94 -29.18 -27.33
N HIS A 419 -29.23 -28.22 -26.74
CA HIS A 419 -27.90 -27.79 -27.24
C HIS A 419 -26.90 -28.96 -27.20
N PHE A 420 -26.86 -29.77 -26.14
CA PHE A 420 -25.99 -30.96 -26.08
C PHE A 420 -26.29 -31.92 -27.23
N LYS A 421 -27.57 -32.19 -27.53
CA LYS A 421 -27.97 -33.04 -28.66
C LYS A 421 -27.50 -32.46 -30.00
N ASP A 422 -27.66 -31.16 -30.19
CA ASP A 422 -27.30 -30.48 -31.43
C ASP A 422 -25.78 -30.51 -31.74
N ILE A 423 -24.94 -30.42 -30.67
CA ILE A 423 -23.48 -30.49 -30.82
C ILE A 423 -22.90 -31.91 -30.63
N GLY A 424 -23.75 -32.92 -30.32
CA GLY A 424 -23.30 -34.28 -30.07
C GLY A 424 -22.50 -34.47 -28.78
N HIS A 425 -22.77 -33.67 -27.75
CA HIS A 425 -22.14 -33.79 -26.43
C HIS A 425 -22.87 -34.81 -25.57
N ASP A 426 -22.11 -35.69 -24.91
CA ASP A 426 -22.68 -36.66 -23.94
C ASP A 426 -23.03 -35.93 -22.63
N PRO A 427 -24.32 -35.95 -22.19
CA PRO A 427 -24.71 -35.32 -20.93
C PRO A 427 -24.04 -35.88 -19.67
N GLU A 428 -23.49 -37.09 -19.73
CA GLU A 428 -22.69 -37.69 -18.64
C GLU A 428 -21.24 -37.23 -18.62
N ASP A 429 -20.77 -36.59 -19.68
CA ASP A 429 -19.43 -35.97 -19.73
C ASP A 429 -19.47 -34.57 -19.10
N HIS A 430 -19.18 -34.50 -17.81
CA HIS A 430 -19.14 -33.26 -17.02
C HIS A 430 -17.87 -32.44 -17.29
N SER A 431 -17.46 -32.34 -18.55
CA SER A 431 -16.31 -31.55 -19.01
C SER A 431 -16.61 -30.04 -19.05
N VAL A 432 -15.58 -29.26 -19.43
CA VAL A 432 -15.71 -27.82 -19.64
C VAL A 432 -16.85 -27.44 -20.62
N THR A 433 -17.19 -28.33 -21.57
CA THR A 433 -18.34 -28.13 -22.49
C THR A 433 -19.64 -28.13 -21.74
N TYR A 434 -19.82 -29.07 -20.82
CA TYR A 434 -21.00 -29.18 -19.97
C TYR A 434 -21.23 -27.91 -19.13
N GLU A 435 -20.17 -27.41 -18.48
CA GLU A 435 -20.24 -26.20 -17.66
C GLU A 435 -20.49 -24.94 -18.50
N ASN A 436 -19.69 -24.75 -19.55
CA ASN A 436 -19.75 -23.55 -20.39
C ASN A 436 -21.06 -23.40 -21.17
N SER A 437 -21.69 -24.49 -21.57
CA SER A 437 -23.00 -24.45 -22.25
C SER A 437 -24.07 -23.86 -21.36
N GLN A 438 -24.12 -24.26 -20.08
CA GLN A 438 -25.05 -23.70 -19.10
C GLN A 438 -24.83 -22.21 -18.86
N ALA A 439 -23.56 -21.78 -18.72
CA ALA A 439 -23.21 -20.38 -18.49
C ALA A 439 -23.58 -19.49 -19.70
N ARG A 440 -23.37 -19.97 -20.92
CA ARG A 440 -23.73 -19.23 -22.14
C ARG A 440 -25.24 -19.14 -22.32
N GLU A 441 -25.99 -20.20 -22.06
CA GLU A 441 -27.45 -20.19 -22.12
C GLU A 441 -28.04 -19.16 -21.14
N ARG A 442 -27.55 -19.12 -19.90
CA ARG A 442 -27.94 -18.10 -18.93
C ARG A 442 -27.68 -16.68 -19.44
N THR A 443 -26.53 -16.46 -20.05
CA THR A 443 -26.18 -15.14 -20.60
C THR A 443 -27.09 -14.74 -21.77
N GLN A 444 -27.41 -15.66 -22.68
CA GLN A 444 -28.32 -15.43 -23.79
C GLN A 444 -29.70 -15.01 -23.25
N VAL A 445 -30.24 -15.76 -22.28
CA VAL A 445 -31.53 -15.43 -21.64
C VAL A 445 -31.54 -14.03 -21.05
N LEU A 446 -30.47 -13.65 -20.31
CA LEU A 446 -30.38 -12.31 -19.72
C LEU A 446 -30.37 -11.19 -20.78
N MET A 447 -29.65 -11.38 -21.89
CA MET A 447 -29.56 -10.41 -22.97
C MET A 447 -30.92 -10.22 -23.66
N ASP A 448 -31.65 -11.32 -23.90
CA ASP A 448 -32.96 -11.28 -24.53
C ASP A 448 -34.03 -10.67 -23.59
N VAL A 449 -33.97 -10.98 -22.29
CA VAL A 449 -34.82 -10.33 -21.28
C VAL A 449 -34.56 -8.83 -21.22
N ALA A 450 -33.30 -8.40 -21.33
CA ALA A 450 -32.96 -6.97 -21.37
C ALA A 450 -33.56 -6.29 -22.61
N ASN A 451 -33.53 -6.94 -23.77
CA ASN A 451 -34.17 -6.45 -24.98
C ASN A 451 -35.70 -6.33 -24.81
N GLN A 452 -36.36 -7.34 -24.22
CA GLN A 452 -37.81 -7.34 -23.96
C GLN A 452 -38.24 -6.21 -23.02
N THR A 453 -37.42 -5.93 -22.00
CA THR A 453 -37.75 -4.94 -20.95
C THR A 453 -37.22 -3.54 -21.24
N GLY A 454 -36.50 -3.35 -22.34
CA GLY A 454 -35.84 -2.09 -22.69
C GLY A 454 -34.76 -1.71 -21.67
N GLY A 455 -34.02 -2.68 -21.18
CA GLY A 455 -33.04 -2.57 -20.12
C GLY A 455 -31.62 -2.91 -20.56
N ILE A 456 -30.74 -3.02 -19.56
CA ILE A 456 -29.35 -3.47 -19.73
C ILE A 456 -29.03 -4.61 -18.75
N VAL A 457 -28.15 -5.51 -19.18
CA VAL A 457 -27.64 -6.60 -18.33
C VAL A 457 -26.55 -6.09 -17.42
N ILE A 458 -26.70 -6.32 -16.11
CA ILE A 458 -25.73 -5.97 -15.08
C ILE A 458 -24.81 -7.16 -14.82
N GLY A 459 -23.50 -6.96 -14.99
CA GLY A 459 -22.50 -7.97 -14.72
C GLY A 459 -22.24 -8.13 -13.24
N THR A 460 -22.15 -9.37 -12.80
CA THR A 460 -21.96 -9.75 -11.40
C THR A 460 -20.51 -10.15 -11.08
N GLY A 461 -19.71 -10.56 -12.09
CA GLY A 461 -18.33 -11.04 -11.91
C GLY A 461 -17.44 -10.04 -11.19
N ASP A 462 -16.68 -10.53 -10.23
CA ASP A 462 -15.76 -9.74 -9.42
C ASP A 462 -14.32 -9.67 -9.99
N MET A 463 -13.48 -8.83 -9.38
CA MET A 463 -12.11 -8.62 -9.85
C MET A 463 -11.22 -9.85 -9.67
N SER A 464 -11.42 -10.67 -8.65
CA SER A 464 -10.61 -11.86 -8.37
C SER A 464 -10.86 -12.96 -9.40
N GLU A 465 -12.13 -13.18 -9.77
CA GLU A 465 -12.51 -14.08 -10.85
C GLU A 465 -11.94 -13.61 -12.19
N LEU A 466 -12.02 -12.31 -12.46
CA LEU A 466 -11.43 -11.71 -13.67
C LEU A 466 -9.91 -11.85 -13.71
N ALA A 467 -9.23 -11.71 -12.57
CA ALA A 467 -7.78 -11.90 -12.48
C ALA A 467 -7.36 -13.33 -12.81
N LEU A 468 -8.08 -14.32 -12.27
CA LEU A 468 -7.82 -15.75 -12.48
C LEU A 468 -8.37 -16.27 -13.83
N GLY A 469 -9.21 -15.46 -14.51
CA GLY A 469 -9.99 -15.90 -15.66
C GLY A 469 -10.96 -17.03 -15.31
N TRP A 470 -11.46 -17.04 -14.07
CA TRP A 470 -12.45 -18.00 -13.58
C TRP A 470 -13.85 -17.55 -13.97
N ALA A 471 -14.13 -17.60 -15.25
CA ALA A 471 -15.41 -17.27 -15.88
C ALA A 471 -15.47 -17.92 -17.27
N THR A 472 -16.67 -18.23 -17.74
CA THR A 472 -16.89 -18.72 -19.09
C THR A 472 -16.78 -17.60 -20.10
N TYR A 473 -15.85 -17.73 -21.07
CA TYR A 473 -15.74 -16.77 -22.17
C TYR A 473 -17.04 -16.69 -22.96
N ASN A 474 -17.52 -15.46 -23.20
CA ASN A 474 -18.81 -15.18 -23.83
C ASN A 474 -20.00 -15.85 -23.08
N GLY A 475 -19.86 -15.99 -21.77
CA GLY A 475 -20.89 -16.44 -20.85
C GLY A 475 -21.03 -15.43 -19.71
N ASP A 476 -20.88 -15.90 -18.48
CA ASP A 476 -21.03 -15.11 -17.25
C ASP A 476 -20.06 -13.93 -17.11
N HIS A 477 -18.93 -13.91 -17.87
CA HIS A 477 -18.03 -12.76 -17.89
C HIS A 477 -18.55 -11.59 -18.74
N MET A 478 -19.61 -11.79 -19.54
CA MET A 478 -20.18 -10.77 -20.43
C MET A 478 -21.41 -10.12 -19.82
N SER A 479 -21.47 -8.80 -19.95
CA SER A 479 -22.60 -7.97 -19.54
C SER A 479 -22.55 -6.62 -20.28
N MET A 480 -23.56 -5.78 -20.04
CA MET A 480 -23.56 -4.42 -20.59
C MET A 480 -22.94 -3.41 -19.63
N TYR A 481 -22.85 -3.73 -18.34
CA TYR A 481 -22.14 -2.94 -17.32
C TYR A 481 -21.78 -3.81 -16.09
N GLY A 482 -20.48 -3.97 -15.82
CA GLY A 482 -19.97 -4.81 -14.71
C GLY A 482 -19.79 -4.01 -13.43
N VAL A 483 -20.77 -4.04 -12.53
CA VAL A 483 -20.74 -3.22 -11.30
C VAL A 483 -19.67 -3.68 -10.29
N ASN A 484 -19.29 -4.96 -10.30
CA ASN A 484 -18.30 -5.55 -9.39
C ASN A 484 -16.90 -5.69 -10.03
N ALA A 485 -16.70 -5.26 -11.27
CA ALA A 485 -15.48 -5.53 -12.05
C ALA A 485 -14.16 -5.04 -11.40
N SER A 486 -14.21 -4.10 -10.45
CA SER A 486 -13.05 -3.63 -9.69
C SER A 486 -13.14 -3.93 -8.18
N VAL A 487 -14.04 -4.81 -7.77
CA VAL A 487 -14.22 -5.22 -6.37
C VAL A 487 -13.72 -6.66 -6.23
N PRO A 488 -12.66 -6.93 -5.44
CA PRO A 488 -12.16 -8.29 -5.25
C PRO A 488 -13.08 -9.11 -4.32
N LYS A 489 -13.01 -10.43 -4.38
CA LYS A 489 -13.88 -11.37 -3.64
C LYS A 489 -13.91 -11.10 -2.13
N THR A 490 -12.75 -10.83 -1.53
CA THR A 490 -12.67 -10.50 -0.09
C THR A 490 -13.42 -9.23 0.26
N LEU A 491 -13.39 -8.23 -0.63
CA LEU A 491 -14.14 -6.99 -0.45
C LEU A 491 -15.63 -7.17 -0.75
N VAL A 492 -16.02 -8.00 -1.75
CA VAL A 492 -17.42 -8.36 -2.00
C VAL A 492 -18.05 -8.92 -0.74
N ARG A 493 -17.41 -9.93 -0.11
CA ARG A 493 -17.86 -10.51 1.16
C ARG A 493 -18.00 -9.45 2.26
N HIS A 494 -17.04 -8.57 2.37
CA HIS A 494 -17.03 -7.50 3.37
C HIS A 494 -18.18 -6.49 3.17
N LEU A 495 -18.46 -6.11 1.92
CA LEU A 495 -19.56 -5.18 1.58
C LEU A 495 -20.94 -5.79 1.84
N VAL A 496 -21.15 -7.08 1.49
CA VAL A 496 -22.38 -7.79 1.80
C VAL A 496 -22.58 -7.90 3.32
N HIS A 497 -21.51 -8.20 4.06
CA HIS A 497 -21.54 -8.24 5.53
C HIS A 497 -21.87 -6.85 6.13
N TYR A 498 -21.26 -5.79 5.63
CA TYR A 498 -21.58 -4.41 6.02
C TYR A 498 -23.06 -4.08 5.77
N TYR A 499 -23.58 -4.44 4.59
CA TYR A 499 -24.98 -4.20 4.27
C TYR A 499 -25.92 -4.97 5.20
N ALA A 500 -25.61 -6.24 5.50
CA ALA A 500 -26.35 -7.04 6.47
C ALA A 500 -26.37 -6.42 7.87
N ASP A 501 -25.21 -5.92 8.36
CA ASP A 501 -25.08 -5.27 9.66
C ASP A 501 -25.94 -4.00 9.77
N THR A 502 -26.05 -3.23 8.69
CA THR A 502 -26.74 -1.95 8.65
C THR A 502 -28.19 -2.03 8.17
N CYS A 503 -28.60 -3.19 7.66
CA CYS A 503 -29.95 -3.43 7.16
C CYS A 503 -31.00 -3.37 8.28
N LYS A 504 -32.11 -2.65 8.04
CA LYS A 504 -33.22 -2.54 8.98
C LYS A 504 -34.26 -3.64 8.82
N ASP A 505 -34.37 -4.28 7.65
CA ASP A 505 -35.27 -5.41 7.40
C ASP A 505 -34.62 -6.70 7.92
N GLN A 506 -35.20 -7.28 8.97
CA GLN A 506 -34.61 -8.47 9.62
C GLN A 506 -34.61 -9.69 8.69
N GLU A 507 -35.64 -9.88 7.87
CA GLU A 507 -35.66 -11.01 6.96
C GLU A 507 -34.63 -10.91 5.85
N LEU A 508 -34.40 -9.69 5.30
CA LEU A 508 -33.32 -9.44 4.36
C LEU A 508 -31.96 -9.66 5.01
N LYS A 509 -31.80 -9.19 6.24
CA LYS A 509 -30.58 -9.39 7.03
C LYS A 509 -30.24 -10.86 7.19
N ASP A 510 -31.21 -11.68 7.57
CA ASP A 510 -31.05 -13.13 7.77
C ASP A 510 -30.65 -13.83 6.46
N VAL A 511 -31.28 -13.46 5.33
CA VAL A 511 -30.93 -13.98 4.00
C VAL A 511 -29.49 -13.59 3.63
N LEU A 512 -29.06 -12.35 3.90
CA LEU A 512 -27.70 -11.90 3.59
C LEU A 512 -26.64 -12.65 4.41
N TYR A 513 -26.92 -12.96 5.67
CA TYR A 513 -26.02 -13.81 6.47
C TYR A 513 -25.99 -15.26 5.95
N ASP A 514 -27.12 -15.81 5.50
CA ASP A 514 -27.15 -17.15 4.90
C ASP A 514 -26.34 -17.20 3.59
N VAL A 515 -26.37 -16.13 2.78
CA VAL A 515 -25.50 -16.00 1.60
C VAL A 515 -24.01 -15.94 2.00
N LEU A 516 -23.67 -15.23 3.08
CA LEU A 516 -22.29 -15.14 3.59
C LEU A 516 -21.76 -16.50 4.08
N ASP A 517 -22.63 -17.35 4.63
CA ASP A 517 -22.29 -18.68 5.12
C ASP A 517 -22.30 -19.76 4.03
N THR A 518 -22.73 -19.41 2.81
CA THR A 518 -22.74 -20.33 1.67
C THR A 518 -21.35 -20.40 1.02
N PRO A 519 -20.79 -21.60 0.79
CA PRO A 519 -19.52 -21.75 0.08
C PRO A 519 -19.59 -21.20 -1.35
N VAL A 520 -18.49 -20.60 -1.82
CA VAL A 520 -18.40 -20.11 -3.20
C VAL A 520 -18.33 -21.28 -4.16
N SER A 521 -19.28 -21.35 -5.10
CA SER A 521 -19.37 -22.41 -6.12
C SER A 521 -19.94 -21.85 -7.43
N PRO A 522 -19.47 -22.34 -8.59
CA PRO A 522 -20.08 -21.99 -9.88
C PRO A 522 -21.45 -22.63 -10.11
N GLU A 523 -21.86 -23.61 -9.29
CA GLU A 523 -23.15 -24.34 -9.37
C GLU A 523 -23.46 -24.85 -10.79
N LEU A 524 -22.47 -25.41 -11.46
CA LEU A 524 -22.58 -25.94 -12.81
C LEU A 524 -22.62 -27.47 -12.85
N LEU A 525 -22.06 -28.13 -11.84
CA LEU A 525 -22.10 -29.58 -11.68
C LEU A 525 -23.25 -30.02 -10.77
N PRO A 526 -23.87 -31.18 -11.06
CA PRO A 526 -24.94 -31.72 -10.21
C PRO A 526 -24.49 -31.86 -8.76
N PRO A 527 -25.35 -31.49 -7.77
CA PRO A 527 -25.01 -31.63 -6.36
C PRO A 527 -24.84 -33.11 -5.98
N LYS A 528 -23.93 -33.39 -5.02
CA LYS A 528 -23.79 -34.70 -4.41
C LYS A 528 -24.50 -34.68 -3.05
N ASP A 529 -25.42 -35.61 -2.85
CA ASP A 529 -26.21 -35.75 -1.60
C ASP A 529 -26.90 -34.44 -1.14
N GLY A 530 -27.30 -33.56 -2.10
CA GLY A 530 -27.92 -32.27 -1.83
C GLY A 530 -26.95 -31.14 -1.45
N GLU A 531 -25.63 -31.42 -1.39
CA GLU A 531 -24.60 -30.45 -1.11
C GLU A 531 -23.85 -30.02 -2.38
N ILE A 532 -23.22 -28.86 -2.31
CA ILE A 532 -22.39 -28.29 -3.38
C ILE A 532 -21.25 -29.27 -3.72
N ALA A 533 -21.25 -29.82 -4.95
CA ALA A 533 -20.26 -30.80 -5.41
C ALA A 533 -18.89 -30.20 -5.70
N GLN A 534 -18.82 -28.91 -6.00
CA GLN A 534 -17.60 -28.24 -6.46
C GLN A 534 -17.40 -26.91 -5.71
N LYS A 535 -16.43 -26.85 -4.83
CA LYS A 535 -15.99 -25.58 -4.22
C LYS A 535 -14.93 -24.94 -5.10
N THR A 536 -15.12 -23.69 -5.46
CA THR A 536 -14.20 -22.94 -6.32
C THR A 536 -12.79 -22.89 -5.72
N GLU A 537 -12.66 -22.67 -4.42
CA GLU A 537 -11.38 -22.56 -3.74
C GLU A 537 -10.56 -23.85 -3.71
N ASP A 538 -11.20 -25.02 -3.83
CA ASP A 538 -10.47 -26.30 -3.95
C ASP A 538 -9.73 -26.42 -5.30
N LEU A 539 -10.26 -25.76 -6.34
CA LEU A 539 -9.74 -25.83 -7.70
C LEU A 539 -8.75 -24.70 -8.04
N VAL A 540 -9.06 -23.50 -7.62
CA VAL A 540 -8.25 -22.32 -7.96
C VAL A 540 -7.45 -21.77 -6.79
N GLY A 541 -7.76 -22.17 -5.56
CA GLY A 541 -7.14 -21.72 -4.32
C GLY A 541 -7.93 -20.66 -3.57
N PRO A 542 -7.55 -20.38 -2.32
CA PRO A 542 -8.20 -19.38 -1.48
C PRO A 542 -8.17 -17.97 -2.09
N TYR A 543 -9.31 -17.34 -2.19
CA TYR A 543 -9.43 -15.99 -2.76
C TYR A 543 -8.64 -14.94 -1.98
N GLU A 544 -8.48 -15.10 -0.67
CA GLU A 544 -7.70 -14.15 0.12
C GLU A 544 -6.21 -14.14 -0.26
N LEU A 545 -5.64 -15.30 -0.63
CA LEU A 545 -4.29 -15.36 -1.19
C LEU A 545 -4.22 -14.69 -2.56
N HIS A 546 -5.19 -14.95 -3.43
CA HIS A 546 -5.22 -14.36 -4.78
C HIS A 546 -5.39 -12.85 -4.74
N ASP A 547 -6.25 -12.35 -3.87
CA ASP A 547 -6.45 -10.91 -3.67
C ASP A 547 -5.17 -10.24 -3.13
N PHE A 548 -4.48 -10.89 -2.20
CA PHE A 548 -3.18 -10.43 -1.73
C PHE A 548 -2.15 -10.37 -2.87
N PHE A 549 -2.03 -11.43 -3.67
CA PHE A 549 -1.10 -11.46 -4.80
C PHE A 549 -1.45 -10.40 -5.85
N LEU A 550 -2.72 -10.27 -6.18
CA LEU A 550 -3.23 -9.28 -7.12
C LEU A 550 -2.90 -7.85 -6.67
N TYR A 551 -3.12 -7.56 -5.38
CA TYR A 551 -2.84 -6.25 -4.82
C TYR A 551 -1.37 -5.87 -4.97
N TYR A 552 -0.45 -6.71 -4.53
CA TYR A 552 0.97 -6.40 -4.55
C TYR A 552 1.56 -6.40 -5.97
N LEU A 553 1.08 -7.30 -6.83
CA LEU A 553 1.51 -7.34 -8.23
C LEU A 553 1.11 -6.05 -8.98
N LEU A 554 -0.15 -5.63 -8.88
CA LEU A 554 -0.66 -4.51 -9.68
C LEU A 554 -0.43 -3.16 -9.01
N ARG A 555 -0.70 -3.05 -7.71
CA ARG A 555 -0.56 -1.76 -7.01
C ARG A 555 0.89 -1.33 -6.91
N PHE A 556 1.79 -2.24 -6.56
CA PHE A 556 3.19 -1.93 -6.29
C PHE A 556 4.18 -2.48 -7.30
N SER A 557 3.74 -3.31 -8.26
CA SER A 557 4.61 -4.02 -9.22
C SER A 557 5.70 -4.86 -8.53
N TYR A 558 5.33 -5.51 -7.44
CA TYR A 558 6.26 -6.40 -6.76
C TYR A 558 6.54 -7.64 -7.61
N GLU A 559 7.79 -8.08 -7.56
CA GLU A 559 8.24 -9.35 -8.12
C GLU A 559 7.61 -10.52 -7.35
N PRO A 560 7.28 -11.63 -8.02
CA PRO A 560 6.65 -12.78 -7.36
C PRO A 560 7.43 -13.34 -6.16
N GLY A 561 8.76 -13.36 -6.21
CA GLY A 561 9.60 -13.76 -5.08
C GLY A 561 9.42 -12.85 -3.87
N LYS A 562 9.31 -11.54 -4.09
CA LYS A 562 9.00 -10.57 -3.03
C LYS A 562 7.58 -10.74 -2.50
N ILE A 563 6.59 -10.98 -3.38
CA ILE A 563 5.19 -11.24 -2.98
C ILE A 563 5.13 -12.50 -2.12
N TYR A 564 5.82 -13.58 -2.52
CA TYR A 564 5.91 -14.81 -1.75
C TYR A 564 6.47 -14.55 -0.34
N ARG A 565 7.57 -13.81 -0.25
CA ARG A 565 8.19 -13.49 1.03
C ARG A 565 7.25 -12.73 1.96
N ILE A 566 6.60 -11.65 1.49
CA ILE A 566 5.70 -10.86 2.34
C ILE A 566 4.39 -11.61 2.67
N ALA A 567 3.93 -12.51 1.79
CA ALA A 567 2.77 -13.37 2.06
C ALA A 567 3.03 -14.31 3.24
N ARG A 568 4.25 -14.85 3.39
CA ARG A 568 4.64 -15.68 4.54
C ARG A 568 4.51 -14.92 5.86
N TYR A 569 4.81 -13.60 5.88
CA TYR A 569 4.59 -12.76 7.06
C TYR A 569 3.11 -12.41 7.27
N ALA A 570 2.37 -12.14 6.18
CA ALA A 570 0.98 -11.73 6.26
C ALA A 570 0.04 -12.86 6.68
N PHE A 571 0.38 -14.10 6.34
CA PHE A 571 -0.43 -15.30 6.58
C PHE A 571 0.24 -16.29 7.54
N ASP A 572 1.16 -15.80 8.38
CA ASP A 572 1.83 -16.63 9.38
C ASP A 572 0.80 -17.30 10.31
N GLY A 573 0.90 -18.63 10.43
CA GLY A 573 -0.06 -19.45 11.19
C GLY A 573 -1.38 -19.77 10.47
N GLU A 574 -1.68 -19.13 9.31
CA GLU A 574 -2.89 -19.43 8.51
C GLU A 574 -2.58 -20.41 7.36
N TYR A 575 -1.49 -20.21 6.64
CA TYR A 575 -1.05 -21.05 5.52
C TYR A 575 0.43 -21.40 5.63
N ASP A 576 0.77 -22.63 5.24
CA ASP A 576 2.16 -23.04 5.12
C ASP A 576 2.83 -22.48 3.86
N ASP A 577 4.17 -22.47 3.87
CA ASP A 577 5.00 -21.96 2.78
C ASP A 577 4.71 -22.64 1.43
N ALA A 578 4.43 -23.95 1.46
CA ALA A 578 4.15 -24.74 0.28
C ALA A 578 2.81 -24.35 -0.37
N THR A 579 1.80 -24.13 0.45
CA THR A 579 0.47 -23.66 0.02
C THR A 579 0.54 -22.27 -0.60
N ILE A 580 1.23 -21.33 0.05
CA ILE A 580 1.42 -19.97 -0.48
C ILE A 580 2.15 -20.02 -1.83
N TYR A 581 3.25 -20.80 -1.92
CA TYR A 581 4.02 -20.94 -3.16
C TYR A 581 3.17 -21.54 -4.29
N LYS A 582 2.46 -22.64 -4.03
CA LYS A 582 1.58 -23.31 -5.00
C LYS A 582 0.56 -22.36 -5.61
N TRP A 583 -0.11 -21.59 -4.76
CA TRP A 583 -1.18 -20.71 -5.23
C TRP A 583 -0.65 -19.43 -5.88
N LEU A 584 0.50 -18.92 -5.47
CA LEU A 584 1.16 -17.82 -6.18
C LEU A 584 1.64 -18.23 -7.57
N TYR A 585 2.22 -19.44 -7.71
CA TYR A 585 2.56 -20.00 -9.01
C TYR A 585 1.34 -20.16 -9.92
N THR A 586 0.26 -20.71 -9.37
CA THR A 586 -1.02 -20.87 -10.07
C THR A 586 -1.60 -19.50 -10.48
N PHE A 587 -1.56 -18.51 -9.58
CA PHE A 587 -1.99 -17.14 -9.86
C PHE A 587 -1.20 -16.53 -11.01
N CYS A 588 0.12 -16.52 -10.94
CA CYS A 588 0.97 -15.96 -11.99
C CYS A 588 0.68 -16.61 -13.35
N ARG A 589 0.63 -17.95 -13.39
CA ARG A 589 0.35 -18.69 -14.63
C ARG A 589 -1.04 -18.34 -15.20
N ARG A 590 -2.08 -18.38 -14.37
CA ARG A 590 -3.45 -18.09 -14.80
C ARG A 590 -3.63 -16.63 -15.22
N PHE A 591 -3.06 -15.71 -14.47
CA PHE A 591 -3.13 -14.28 -14.76
C PHE A 591 -2.68 -13.94 -16.16
N PHE A 592 -1.63 -14.59 -16.66
CA PHE A 592 -1.15 -14.41 -18.03
C PHE A 592 -1.99 -15.17 -19.06
N ILE A 593 -2.18 -16.47 -18.88
CA ILE A 593 -2.88 -17.33 -19.87
C ILE A 593 -4.33 -16.87 -20.10
N GLN A 594 -4.99 -16.33 -19.09
CA GLN A 594 -6.39 -15.92 -19.16
C GLN A 594 -6.60 -14.45 -19.62
N GLN A 595 -5.53 -13.75 -20.02
CA GLN A 595 -5.63 -12.35 -20.44
C GLN A 595 -6.63 -12.13 -21.58
N PHE A 596 -6.76 -13.05 -22.51
CA PHE A 596 -7.69 -12.93 -23.65
C PHE A 596 -9.14 -12.71 -23.19
N LYS A 597 -9.53 -13.25 -22.01
CA LYS A 597 -10.86 -13.02 -21.44
C LYS A 597 -11.01 -11.57 -20.97
N ARG A 598 -9.94 -10.98 -20.42
CA ARG A 598 -9.96 -9.58 -19.94
C ARG A 598 -9.94 -8.55 -21.05
N SER A 599 -9.47 -8.91 -22.25
CA SER A 599 -9.39 -7.99 -23.40
C SER A 599 -10.75 -7.46 -23.84
N CYS A 600 -11.84 -8.17 -23.55
CA CYS A 600 -13.21 -7.80 -23.93
C CYS A 600 -14.11 -7.49 -22.74
N LEU A 601 -13.54 -7.15 -21.56
CA LEU A 601 -14.34 -6.83 -20.39
C LEU A 601 -15.30 -5.67 -20.62
N PRO A 602 -16.56 -5.78 -20.12
CA PRO A 602 -17.52 -4.69 -20.11
C PRO A 602 -17.00 -3.48 -19.34
N ASP A 603 -17.61 -2.32 -19.56
CA ASP A 603 -17.39 -1.16 -18.70
C ASP A 603 -17.87 -1.45 -17.28
N GLY A 604 -17.20 -0.83 -16.31
CA GLY A 604 -17.57 -0.89 -14.90
C GLY A 604 -16.87 0.19 -14.09
N PRO A 605 -17.38 0.52 -12.90
CA PRO A 605 -16.80 1.57 -12.06
C PRO A 605 -15.49 1.10 -11.41
N LYS A 606 -14.51 1.99 -11.31
CA LYS A 606 -13.30 1.77 -10.54
C LYS A 606 -13.52 2.27 -9.11
N VAL A 607 -13.46 1.37 -8.12
CA VAL A 607 -13.71 1.71 -6.71
C VAL A 607 -12.43 1.89 -5.89
N GLY A 608 -11.32 1.28 -6.29
CA GLY A 608 -10.06 1.30 -5.57
C GLY A 608 -8.86 1.64 -6.46
N THR A 609 -7.66 1.52 -5.89
CA THR A 609 -6.40 1.82 -6.59
C THR A 609 -5.99 0.74 -7.60
N VAL A 610 -6.61 -0.44 -7.54
CA VAL A 610 -6.35 -1.58 -8.43
C VAL A 610 -7.61 -1.89 -9.22
N ALA A 611 -7.47 -2.08 -10.52
CA ALA A 611 -8.51 -2.56 -11.42
C ALA A 611 -7.89 -3.29 -12.61
N LEU A 612 -8.71 -4.03 -13.38
CA LEU A 612 -8.26 -4.85 -14.51
C LEU A 612 -8.82 -4.38 -15.86
N SER A 613 -9.39 -3.16 -15.91
CA SER A 613 -9.94 -2.63 -17.15
C SER A 613 -8.89 -2.53 -18.26
N PRO A 614 -9.11 -3.15 -19.42
CA PRO A 614 -8.17 -3.08 -20.56
C PRO A 614 -8.13 -1.68 -21.21
N ARG A 615 -9.06 -0.80 -20.87
CA ARG A 615 -9.13 0.57 -21.40
C ARG A 615 -8.21 1.54 -20.67
N GLY A 616 -7.87 1.27 -19.42
CA GLY A 616 -7.07 2.21 -18.61
C GLY A 616 -6.10 1.56 -17.64
N ASP A 617 -6.55 0.63 -16.82
CA ASP A 617 -5.79 0.17 -15.67
C ASP A 617 -4.74 -0.89 -16.00
N TRP A 618 -5.11 -1.90 -16.81
CA TRP A 618 -4.22 -3.02 -17.12
C TRP A 618 -4.28 -3.40 -18.61
N ARG A 619 -3.30 -2.92 -19.37
CA ARG A 619 -3.17 -3.17 -20.80
C ARG A 619 -2.07 -4.20 -21.05
N MET A 620 -2.42 -5.46 -21.02
CA MET A 620 -1.49 -6.56 -21.28
C MET A 620 -1.85 -7.25 -22.60
N PRO A 621 -0.87 -7.61 -23.45
CA PRO A 621 -1.13 -8.46 -24.61
C PRO A 621 -1.73 -9.80 -24.20
N SER A 622 -2.68 -10.32 -24.98
CA SER A 622 -3.38 -11.59 -24.66
C SER A 622 -2.49 -12.82 -24.78
N ASP A 623 -1.38 -12.69 -25.45
CA ASP A 623 -0.37 -13.74 -25.72
C ASP A 623 0.96 -13.52 -24.97
N ALA A 624 0.95 -12.66 -23.94
CA ALA A 624 2.11 -12.44 -23.10
C ALA A 624 2.50 -13.71 -22.33
N CYS A 625 3.81 -13.97 -22.22
CA CYS A 625 4.36 -15.14 -21.54
C CYS A 625 4.68 -14.84 -20.06
N ALA A 626 4.35 -15.76 -19.16
CA ALA A 626 4.59 -15.64 -17.71
C ALA A 626 6.01 -16.00 -17.26
N GLU A 627 6.88 -16.51 -18.14
CA GLU A 627 8.15 -17.13 -17.79
C GLU A 627 9.09 -16.28 -16.92
N VAL A 628 9.12 -14.96 -17.13
CA VAL A 628 9.96 -14.05 -16.34
C VAL A 628 9.50 -14.03 -14.88
N TRP A 629 8.20 -13.97 -14.64
CA TRP A 629 7.60 -13.98 -13.30
C TRP A 629 7.73 -15.33 -12.62
N LEU A 630 7.53 -16.42 -13.36
CA LEU A 630 7.65 -17.78 -12.82
C LEU A 630 9.11 -18.11 -12.43
N ARG A 631 10.08 -17.72 -13.26
CA ARG A 631 11.52 -17.89 -12.92
C ARG A 631 11.95 -17.07 -11.71
N ASP A 632 11.36 -15.91 -11.50
CA ASP A 632 11.63 -15.13 -10.30
C ASP A 632 11.09 -15.83 -9.05
N LEU A 633 9.86 -16.35 -9.12
CA LEU A 633 9.27 -17.14 -8.05
C LEU A 633 10.05 -18.44 -7.76
N GLU A 634 10.57 -19.11 -8.79
CA GLU A 634 11.38 -20.32 -8.64
C GLU A 634 12.65 -20.09 -7.81
N LYS A 635 13.26 -18.90 -7.87
CA LYS A 635 14.42 -18.56 -7.04
C LYS A 635 14.08 -18.47 -5.56
N ALA A 636 12.82 -18.20 -5.23
CA ALA A 636 12.31 -18.11 -3.87
C ALA A 636 11.69 -19.42 -3.37
N LYS A 637 11.77 -20.50 -4.16
CA LYS A 637 11.18 -21.81 -3.83
C LYS A 637 11.72 -22.34 -2.52
N PRO A 638 10.86 -22.83 -1.60
CA PRO A 638 11.30 -23.44 -0.35
C PRO A 638 12.25 -24.62 -0.58
N VAL A 639 13.27 -24.74 0.29
CA VAL A 639 14.20 -25.86 0.25
C VAL A 639 13.44 -27.14 0.59
N GLY A 640 13.46 -28.12 -0.33
CA GLY A 640 12.79 -29.41 -0.14
C GLY A 640 11.43 -29.56 -0.85
N MET A 641 11.00 -28.57 -1.63
CA MET A 641 9.85 -28.66 -2.55
C MET A 641 10.25 -29.06 -3.97
#